data_c29c06864a4bf0752c0288f4772c42d8
#
_entry.id   c29c06864a4bf0752c0288f4772c42d8
#
_cell.length_a   1.000
_cell.length_b   1.000
_cell.length_c   1.000
_cell.angle_alpha   90.00
_cell.angle_beta   90.00
_cell.angle_gamma   90.00
#
_symmetry.space_group_name_H-M   'P 1'
#
loop_
_entity.id
_entity.type
_entity.pdbx_description
1 polymer ?
#
loop_
_entity_poly.entity_id
_entity_poly.type
_entity_poly.pdbx_seq_one_letter_code
_entity_poly.pdbx_strand_id
1 'polypeptide(L)'
;MTDPVSPRTSELDQLVDRDPQETAEWRESLDAVTTAAGPHRAAYLVRRTVEHARHSGLAVPSLLETDYVNSIPTDAEPEHPGDEAMESRITAWNRWNAAAIVTRGSRHGVGGHIATFASAAWLYETGFQHFFRGKEDAGSHGSGDQLYIQGHASPGIYARAFLDGRLSEQHLDHFRQEAGGQGLPSYPHPRRLPWMWEFPTVSMGLGPLSAIYQARFNRYLTHRGIKDTSASHVWAFLGDGEMDEPESTASLALAAREGLDNLTFVINCNLQRLDGPVRANFKIVQELEAQFRAAGWNVVKSLWGSAWDELFRLDTTGALLRRLREVPDAQFQTYATRDAAYIREHFFGADPALVEMAGLIGDAKIAECFQRSRAGHEPRKVYAAYRAAVEHKGAPTVILAQTVKGHTLGPGFESRNANHQMKKLSGKEFRAMRDLLDLPIPDARLDDDLVPYAHPGPDSPEVRYLQERRAALGGPAPARRVHPVALPEPPQKAFQAGERGSGSQPVATTMAFVRLVKDLMRDKETGARWVPIVPDEARTFGMEALFPSAGIYSPLGQTYEPVDRDQLMYYKEAKDGQILNEGITEAGAVADFTAAATSYATHGEPMIPFYIFYSMFGWQRTADQFWALGDQLGRGFVVGATAGRTTLTGEGLQHADGHSPLIAATNPAALSYDPAFAYEVGVIVREGLRRMYGPDTGQDQNVFYYLTVYNEPMPQPAMPPGVEEGIVRGLYRFREADLAALPKADATDTPRIQLLASGTAVHWVLEAQRLLAEDWGVGADVWSATSWGELRRDALDCDAAALRGEDRTPWVTRALAGAPGPVLAVSDWMRQVPDQISQWVPQEYSSLGTDGFGLSDTRENARRHFGVDAPSIVVAALAQLARRGDVKRETVRLAAERYGLS
;
A
#
# COMPACT_ATOMS: atom_id res chain seq x y z
N MET A 1 -7.61 -39.44 18.28
CA MET A 1 -6.22 -39.81 18.50
C MET A 1 -5.43 -38.55 18.29
N THR A 2 -5.04 -37.89 19.37
CA THR A 2 -4.23 -36.69 19.32
C THR A 2 -2.79 -37.11 19.10
N ASP A 3 -2.19 -36.71 17.98
CA ASP A 3 -0.76 -36.89 17.74
C ASP A 3 0.05 -36.29 18.91
N PRO A 4 1.12 -36.93 19.34
CA PRO A 4 1.98 -36.39 20.38
C PRO A 4 2.64 -35.11 19.84
N VAL A 5 2.29 -33.99 20.45
CA VAL A 5 2.96 -32.71 20.21
C VAL A 5 4.46 -32.95 20.47
N SER A 6 5.27 -32.82 19.45
CA SER A 6 6.73 -32.78 19.53
C SER A 6 7.14 -31.80 20.64
N PRO A 7 8.09 -32.13 21.52
CA PRO A 7 8.50 -31.20 22.56
C PRO A 7 8.99 -29.91 21.91
N ARG A 8 8.26 -28.81 22.13
CA ARG A 8 8.70 -27.49 21.72
C ARG A 8 9.95 -27.18 22.52
N THR A 9 11.09 -27.15 21.87
CA THR A 9 12.34 -26.66 22.46
C THR A 9 12.09 -25.20 22.85
N SER A 10 12.21 -24.91 24.13
CA SER A 10 11.93 -23.58 24.70
C SER A 10 13.22 -22.74 24.62
N GLU A 11 13.07 -21.42 24.46
CA GLU A 11 14.20 -20.49 24.58
C GLU A 11 14.90 -20.63 25.94
N LEU A 12 14.16 -21.02 26.98
CA LEU A 12 14.69 -21.31 28.31
C LEU A 12 15.63 -22.52 28.35
N ASP A 13 15.51 -23.47 27.41
CA ASP A 13 16.39 -24.63 27.34
C ASP A 13 17.84 -24.27 26.97
N GLN A 14 18.09 -23.04 26.53
CA GLN A 14 19.42 -22.47 26.32
C GLN A 14 20.07 -21.96 27.60
N LEU A 15 19.32 -21.84 28.70
CA LEU A 15 19.80 -21.38 30.00
C LEU A 15 20.28 -22.55 30.84
N VAL A 16 21.39 -22.35 31.55
CA VAL A 16 21.86 -23.38 32.51
C VAL A 16 20.91 -23.39 33.69
N ASP A 17 20.17 -24.48 33.83
CA ASP A 17 19.31 -24.71 34.97
C ASP A 17 20.20 -25.08 36.18
N ARG A 18 20.08 -24.29 37.28
CA ARG A 18 20.89 -24.49 38.49
C ARG A 18 20.37 -25.62 39.38
N ASP A 19 19.10 -25.94 39.25
CA ASP A 19 18.44 -27.02 39.96
C ASP A 19 17.44 -27.72 39.04
N PRO A 20 17.91 -28.58 38.15
CA PRO A 20 17.04 -29.31 37.22
C PRO A 20 16.00 -30.17 37.91
N GLN A 21 16.26 -30.63 39.14
CA GLN A 21 15.29 -31.40 39.87
C GLN A 21 14.10 -30.52 40.37
N GLU A 22 14.40 -29.36 40.95
CA GLU A 22 13.34 -28.42 41.38
C GLU A 22 12.50 -27.97 40.19
N THR A 23 13.14 -27.68 39.07
CA THR A 23 12.44 -27.30 37.81
C THR A 23 11.55 -28.41 37.32
N ALA A 24 11.98 -29.64 37.35
CA ALA A 24 11.16 -30.79 36.99
C ALA A 24 9.95 -30.96 37.93
N GLU A 25 10.12 -30.82 39.22
CA GLU A 25 9.05 -30.93 40.22
C GLU A 25 7.95 -29.86 40.00
N TRP A 26 8.34 -28.61 39.63
CA TRP A 26 7.36 -27.56 39.28
C TRP A 26 6.58 -27.90 38.00
N ARG A 27 7.26 -28.45 36.97
CA ARG A 27 6.60 -28.89 35.73
C ARG A 27 5.62 -30.03 35.97
N GLU A 28 6.07 -31.08 36.68
CA GLU A 28 5.27 -32.25 37.04
C GLU A 28 4.02 -31.83 37.87
N SER A 29 4.19 -30.89 38.79
CA SER A 29 3.08 -30.35 39.59
C SER A 29 2.04 -29.67 38.71
N LEU A 30 2.45 -28.89 37.71
CA LEU A 30 1.53 -28.25 36.77
C LEU A 30 0.85 -29.27 35.87
N ASP A 31 1.55 -30.26 35.38
CA ASP A 31 1.03 -31.38 34.56
C ASP A 31 -0.01 -32.21 35.35
N ALA A 32 0.31 -32.51 36.61
CA ALA A 32 -0.61 -33.22 37.51
C ALA A 32 -1.90 -32.43 37.72
N VAL A 33 -1.83 -31.11 37.95
CA VAL A 33 -3.02 -30.28 38.07
C VAL A 33 -3.79 -30.23 36.71
N THR A 34 -3.09 -30.14 35.60
CA THR A 34 -3.72 -30.11 34.30
C THR A 34 -4.50 -31.40 34.03
N THR A 35 -3.90 -32.54 34.39
CA THR A 35 -4.52 -33.88 34.25
C THR A 35 -5.70 -34.09 35.22
N ALA A 36 -5.53 -33.73 36.50
CA ALA A 36 -6.52 -34.01 37.53
C ALA A 36 -7.68 -33.02 37.57
N ALA A 37 -7.44 -31.73 37.29
CA ALA A 37 -8.42 -30.66 37.45
C ALA A 37 -8.69 -29.84 36.18
N GLY A 38 -8.03 -30.21 35.07
CA GLY A 38 -8.21 -29.64 33.76
C GLY A 38 -7.40 -28.34 33.52
N PRO A 39 -7.26 -27.92 32.24
CA PRO A 39 -6.42 -26.78 31.83
C PRO A 39 -6.86 -25.45 32.43
N HIS A 40 -8.14 -25.24 32.70
CA HIS A 40 -8.64 -24.02 33.31
C HIS A 40 -8.11 -23.81 34.75
N ARG A 41 -8.01 -24.90 35.53
CA ARG A 41 -7.45 -24.84 36.87
C ARG A 41 -5.96 -24.59 36.86
N ALA A 42 -5.24 -25.24 35.99
CA ALA A 42 -3.81 -25.03 35.76
C ALA A 42 -3.53 -23.56 35.38
N ALA A 43 -4.23 -23.01 34.39
CA ALA A 43 -4.13 -21.61 33.99
C ALA A 43 -4.41 -20.63 35.14
N TYR A 44 -5.43 -20.93 35.97
CA TYR A 44 -5.71 -20.14 37.17
C TYR A 44 -4.54 -20.13 38.15
N LEU A 45 -3.93 -21.27 38.42
CA LEU A 45 -2.81 -21.37 39.35
C LEU A 45 -1.57 -20.63 38.84
N VAL A 46 -1.26 -20.76 37.54
CA VAL A 46 -0.16 -20.00 36.91
C VAL A 46 -0.38 -18.49 37.09
N ARG A 47 -1.59 -17.99 36.80
CA ARG A 47 -1.91 -16.57 36.99
C ARG A 47 -1.75 -16.12 38.45
N ARG A 48 -2.22 -16.93 39.42
CA ARG A 48 -2.08 -16.63 40.85
C ARG A 48 -0.62 -16.65 41.32
N THR A 49 0.20 -17.55 40.78
CA THR A 49 1.63 -17.60 41.08
C THR A 49 2.34 -16.34 40.57
N VAL A 50 2.07 -15.94 39.30
CA VAL A 50 2.61 -14.71 38.70
C VAL A 50 2.16 -13.47 39.50
N GLU A 51 0.88 -13.40 39.90
CA GLU A 51 0.35 -12.32 40.73
C GLU A 51 1.06 -12.25 42.11
N HIS A 52 1.24 -13.39 42.77
CA HIS A 52 1.95 -13.49 44.04
C HIS A 52 3.40 -13.03 43.92
N ALA A 53 4.10 -13.50 42.84
CA ALA A 53 5.47 -13.08 42.58
C ALA A 53 5.61 -11.55 42.44
N ARG A 54 4.70 -10.92 41.70
CA ARG A 54 4.63 -9.45 41.58
C ARG A 54 4.43 -8.74 42.91
N HIS A 55 3.50 -9.25 43.73
CA HIS A 55 3.22 -8.66 45.06
C HIS A 55 4.41 -8.85 46.03
N SER A 56 5.20 -9.90 45.85
CA SER A 56 6.41 -10.16 46.63
C SER A 56 7.63 -9.36 46.14
N GLY A 57 7.46 -8.46 45.18
CA GLY A 57 8.55 -7.63 44.64
C GLY A 57 9.52 -8.35 43.72
N LEU A 58 9.16 -9.56 43.30
CA LEU A 58 9.93 -10.25 42.26
C LEU A 58 9.68 -9.57 40.88
N ALA A 59 10.76 -9.29 40.17
CA ALA A 59 10.66 -8.82 38.83
C ALA A 59 10.22 -9.98 37.91
N VAL A 60 8.92 -10.19 37.81
CA VAL A 60 8.37 -11.16 36.86
C VAL A 60 8.50 -10.57 35.46
N PRO A 61 9.25 -11.21 34.54
CA PRO A 61 9.33 -10.76 33.15
C PRO A 61 7.95 -10.62 32.54
N SER A 62 7.79 -9.68 31.61
CA SER A 62 6.59 -9.61 30.79
C SER A 62 6.40 -10.93 30.05
N LEU A 63 5.20 -11.50 30.05
CA LEU A 63 4.87 -12.69 29.24
C LEU A 63 4.96 -12.40 27.73
N LEU A 64 5.12 -11.13 27.37
CA LEU A 64 5.24 -10.65 26.02
C LEU A 64 6.69 -10.51 25.54
N GLU A 65 7.67 -10.67 26.44
CA GLU A 65 9.09 -10.60 26.16
C GLU A 65 9.77 -11.86 26.69
N THR A 66 10.71 -12.35 25.91
CA THR A 66 11.61 -13.45 26.30
C THR A 66 13.05 -12.93 26.44
N ASP A 67 13.97 -13.76 26.91
CA ASP A 67 15.36 -13.37 27.04
C ASP A 67 15.96 -12.94 25.69
N TYR A 68 16.99 -12.11 25.73
CA TYR A 68 17.62 -11.53 24.53
C TYR A 68 18.55 -12.54 23.85
N VAL A 69 17.98 -13.67 23.43
CA VAL A 69 18.63 -14.82 22.79
C VAL A 69 17.89 -15.24 21.53
N ASN A 70 18.48 -16.16 20.76
CA ASN A 70 17.82 -16.76 19.60
C ASN A 70 16.60 -17.59 20.04
N SER A 71 15.52 -17.55 19.30
CA SER A 71 14.34 -18.41 19.56
C SER A 71 14.62 -19.88 19.27
N ILE A 72 15.54 -20.17 18.34
CA ILE A 72 15.92 -21.52 17.96
C ILE A 72 17.30 -21.81 18.57
N PRO A 73 17.42 -22.75 19.53
CA PRO A 73 18.68 -23.16 20.06
C PRO A 73 19.56 -23.85 19.00
N THR A 74 20.88 -23.80 19.16
CA THR A 74 21.84 -24.33 18.17
C THR A 74 21.66 -25.82 17.90
N ASP A 75 21.29 -26.61 18.91
CA ASP A 75 21.01 -28.04 18.80
C ASP A 75 19.66 -28.38 18.14
N ALA A 76 18.77 -27.40 18.04
CA ALA A 76 17.48 -27.49 17.35
C ALA A 76 17.54 -26.90 15.93
N GLU A 77 18.65 -26.31 15.51
CA GLU A 77 18.79 -25.80 14.16
C GLU A 77 18.75 -26.95 13.14
N PRO A 78 17.92 -26.86 12.11
CA PRO A 78 17.88 -27.86 11.05
C PRO A 78 19.19 -27.83 10.24
N GLU A 79 19.55 -28.98 9.68
CA GLU A 79 20.67 -29.06 8.74
C GLU A 79 20.42 -28.15 7.53
N HIS A 80 21.44 -27.38 7.15
CA HIS A 80 21.38 -26.51 5.98
C HIS A 80 21.38 -27.35 4.69
N PRO A 81 20.37 -27.22 3.81
CA PRO A 81 20.21 -28.14 2.68
C PRO A 81 21.07 -27.81 1.46
N GLY A 82 21.78 -26.68 1.48
CA GLY A 82 22.58 -26.15 0.37
C GLY A 82 24.09 -26.32 0.57
N ASP A 83 24.87 -26.00 -0.45
CA ASP A 83 26.29 -25.85 -0.40
C ASP A 83 26.66 -24.45 0.12
N GLU A 84 26.93 -24.32 1.43
CA GLU A 84 27.24 -23.04 2.07
C GLU A 84 28.46 -22.34 1.48
N ALA A 85 29.49 -23.09 1.02
CA ALA A 85 30.66 -22.50 0.40
C ALA A 85 30.30 -21.91 -0.97
N MET A 86 29.45 -22.58 -1.75
CA MET A 86 28.93 -22.10 -3.02
C MET A 86 28.06 -20.87 -2.84
N GLU A 87 27.15 -20.90 -1.89
CA GLU A 87 26.23 -19.79 -1.59
C GLU A 87 26.99 -18.57 -1.06
N SER A 88 28.05 -18.78 -0.27
CA SER A 88 28.94 -17.70 0.18
C SER A 88 29.65 -17.00 -0.98
N ARG A 89 30.12 -17.77 -1.98
CA ARG A 89 30.72 -17.18 -3.18
C ARG A 89 29.70 -16.40 -4.01
N ILE A 90 28.49 -16.93 -4.19
CA ILE A 90 27.41 -16.22 -4.90
C ILE A 90 27.07 -14.91 -4.18
N THR A 91 26.95 -14.96 -2.85
CA THR A 91 26.68 -13.77 -2.04
C THR A 91 27.82 -12.75 -2.11
N ALA A 92 29.06 -13.20 -2.20
CA ALA A 92 30.23 -12.33 -2.37
C ALA A 92 30.16 -11.56 -3.71
N TRP A 93 29.88 -12.24 -4.83
CA TRP A 93 29.68 -11.62 -6.13
C TRP A 93 28.51 -10.62 -6.10
N ASN A 94 27.41 -10.96 -5.44
CA ASN A 94 26.24 -10.09 -5.34
C ASN A 94 26.56 -8.83 -4.53
N ARG A 95 27.22 -8.95 -3.38
CA ARG A 95 27.65 -7.81 -2.56
C ARG A 95 28.57 -6.85 -3.32
N TRP A 96 29.53 -7.41 -4.06
CA TRP A 96 30.43 -6.64 -4.89
C TRP A 96 29.68 -5.80 -5.93
N ASN A 97 28.86 -6.44 -6.73
CA ASN A 97 28.13 -5.77 -7.81
C ASN A 97 27.15 -4.71 -7.27
N ALA A 98 26.48 -4.97 -6.15
CA ALA A 98 25.63 -3.99 -5.49
C ALA A 98 26.40 -2.73 -5.07
N ALA A 99 27.61 -2.88 -4.52
CA ALA A 99 28.48 -1.76 -4.18
C ALA A 99 28.99 -1.03 -5.43
N ALA A 100 29.30 -1.78 -6.49
CA ALA A 100 29.74 -1.22 -7.77
C ALA A 100 28.62 -0.38 -8.43
N ILE A 101 27.37 -0.88 -8.46
CA ILE A 101 26.20 -0.15 -9.01
C ILE A 101 26.07 1.23 -8.33
N VAL A 102 26.07 1.26 -7.00
CA VAL A 102 25.90 2.50 -6.24
C VAL A 102 27.09 3.45 -6.43
N THR A 103 28.34 2.93 -6.44
CA THR A 103 29.53 3.72 -6.63
C THR A 103 29.62 4.31 -8.04
N ARG A 104 29.30 3.52 -9.08
CA ARG A 104 29.26 3.98 -10.47
C ARG A 104 28.16 5.03 -10.67
N GLY A 105 26.97 4.80 -10.11
CA GLY A 105 25.88 5.79 -10.12
C GLY A 105 26.24 7.12 -9.48
N SER A 106 27.09 7.12 -8.45
CA SER A 106 27.55 8.35 -7.80
C SER A 106 28.35 9.28 -8.72
N ARG A 107 28.99 8.78 -9.78
CA ARG A 107 29.72 9.59 -10.76
C ARG A 107 28.79 10.46 -11.62
N HIS A 108 27.58 9.97 -11.84
CA HIS A 108 26.54 10.71 -12.53
C HIS A 108 25.72 11.59 -11.58
N GLY A 109 26.12 11.71 -10.30
CA GLY A 109 25.40 12.47 -9.29
C GLY A 109 24.12 11.78 -8.76
N VAL A 110 23.79 10.59 -9.27
CA VAL A 110 22.53 9.90 -8.89
C VAL A 110 22.68 8.98 -7.67
N GLY A 111 23.89 8.48 -7.38
CA GLY A 111 24.21 7.72 -6.17
C GLY A 111 23.32 6.52 -5.91
N GLY A 112 23.01 6.27 -4.62
CA GLY A 112 22.17 5.16 -4.17
C GLY A 112 22.43 4.85 -2.71
N HIS A 113 21.78 3.80 -2.20
CA HIS A 113 21.98 3.28 -0.85
C HIS A 113 22.51 1.86 -0.93
N ILE A 114 23.56 1.55 -0.17
CA ILE A 114 24.17 0.22 -0.14
C ILE A 114 24.11 -0.43 1.25
N ALA A 115 24.10 0.39 2.30
CA ALA A 115 24.24 -0.10 3.68
C ALA A 115 23.10 -1.03 4.10
N THR A 116 21.87 -0.80 3.61
CA THR A 116 20.71 -1.66 3.90
C THR A 116 20.87 -3.04 3.27
N PHE A 117 21.20 -3.11 1.97
CA PHE A 117 21.45 -4.39 1.32
C PHE A 117 22.65 -5.11 1.95
N ALA A 118 23.71 -4.38 2.21
CA ALA A 118 24.93 -4.95 2.86
C ALA A 118 24.58 -5.64 4.18
N SER A 119 23.64 -5.09 4.97
CA SER A 119 23.17 -5.74 6.20
C SER A 119 22.25 -6.93 5.92
N ALA A 120 21.38 -6.87 4.92
CA ALA A 120 20.32 -7.84 4.65
C ALA A 120 20.68 -8.92 3.62
N ALA A 121 21.88 -8.93 3.06
CA ALA A 121 22.21 -9.79 1.91
C ALA A 121 21.90 -11.27 2.15
N TRP A 122 22.25 -11.83 3.32
CA TRP A 122 21.92 -13.23 3.65
C TRP A 122 20.42 -13.46 3.87
N LEU A 123 19.68 -12.44 4.33
CA LEU A 123 18.22 -12.55 4.45
C LEU A 123 17.58 -12.75 3.07
N TYR A 124 18.08 -12.05 2.05
CA TYR A 124 17.60 -12.24 0.67
C TYR A 124 18.13 -13.52 0.03
N GLU A 125 19.44 -13.78 0.12
CA GLU A 125 20.06 -14.93 -0.54
C GLU A 125 19.51 -16.25 -0.05
N THR A 126 19.35 -16.44 1.26
CA THR A 126 18.73 -17.67 1.81
C THR A 126 17.31 -17.84 1.27
N GLY A 127 16.55 -16.75 1.15
CA GLY A 127 15.22 -16.77 0.55
C GLY A 127 15.25 -17.21 -0.92
N PHE A 128 16.14 -16.62 -1.72
CA PHE A 128 16.28 -16.97 -3.15
C PHE A 128 16.78 -18.40 -3.38
N GLN A 129 17.62 -18.92 -2.50
CA GLN A 129 18.18 -20.26 -2.65
C GLN A 129 17.21 -21.36 -2.18
N HIS A 130 16.36 -21.09 -1.17
CA HIS A 130 15.67 -22.18 -0.48
C HIS A 130 14.15 -22.00 -0.31
N PHE A 131 13.62 -20.77 -0.43
CA PHE A 131 12.22 -20.51 -0.03
C PHE A 131 11.36 -19.84 -1.11
N PHE A 132 11.82 -18.76 -1.75
CA PHE A 132 10.97 -17.95 -2.62
C PHE A 132 10.57 -18.69 -3.88
N ARG A 133 9.31 -19.09 -3.97
CA ARG A 133 8.79 -19.78 -5.14
C ARG A 133 8.47 -18.82 -6.28
N GLY A 134 8.95 -19.15 -7.46
CA GLY A 134 8.63 -18.44 -8.68
C GLY A 134 7.26 -18.82 -9.23
N LYS A 135 6.82 -18.10 -10.26
CA LYS A 135 5.49 -18.30 -10.87
C LYS A 135 5.39 -19.57 -11.73
N GLU A 136 6.50 -20.28 -11.97
CA GLU A 136 6.53 -21.58 -12.67
C GLU A 136 6.40 -22.76 -11.73
N ASP A 137 6.36 -22.51 -10.40
CA ASP A 137 6.09 -23.54 -9.41
C ASP A 137 4.68 -24.13 -9.62
N ALA A 138 4.61 -25.44 -9.88
CA ALA A 138 3.36 -26.11 -10.18
C ALA A 138 2.34 -26.02 -9.03
N GLY A 139 2.81 -26.09 -7.78
CA GLY A 139 1.96 -26.03 -6.59
C GLY A 139 1.34 -24.64 -6.34
N SER A 140 1.95 -23.59 -6.88
CA SER A 140 1.44 -22.23 -6.76
C SER A 140 0.41 -21.84 -7.84
N HIS A 141 0.14 -22.74 -8.78
CA HIS A 141 -0.78 -22.47 -9.89
C HIS A 141 -0.52 -21.16 -10.64
N GLY A 142 0.75 -20.75 -10.76
CA GLY A 142 1.18 -19.53 -11.44
C GLY A 142 1.15 -18.26 -10.57
N SER A 143 0.81 -18.35 -9.28
CA SER A 143 0.86 -17.22 -8.34
C SER A 143 2.30 -16.97 -7.84
N GLY A 144 3.05 -18.04 -7.56
CA GLY A 144 4.35 -17.93 -6.88
C GLY A 144 4.22 -17.33 -5.48
N ASP A 145 5.34 -16.91 -4.93
CA ASP A 145 5.37 -16.15 -3.69
C ASP A 145 5.39 -14.64 -3.99
N GLN A 146 4.79 -13.84 -3.12
CA GLN A 146 4.74 -12.38 -3.23
C GLN A 146 5.84 -11.77 -2.34
N LEU A 147 6.76 -11.03 -2.98
CA LEU A 147 7.95 -10.50 -2.32
C LEU A 147 7.88 -8.97 -2.19
N TYR A 148 7.61 -8.46 -0.99
CA TYR A 148 7.72 -7.04 -0.64
C TYR A 148 9.15 -6.74 -0.22
N ILE A 149 9.97 -6.33 -1.19
CA ILE A 149 11.40 -6.09 -1.00
C ILE A 149 11.61 -4.66 -0.52
N GLN A 150 12.34 -4.47 0.58
CA GLN A 150 12.66 -3.14 1.08
C GLN A 150 13.34 -2.29 0.01
N GLY A 151 12.83 -1.09 -0.25
CA GLY A 151 13.29 -0.24 -1.35
C GLY A 151 14.79 0.00 -1.37
N HIS A 152 15.39 0.27 -0.23
CA HIS A 152 16.84 0.51 -0.08
C HIS A 152 17.72 -0.70 -0.39
N ALA A 153 17.16 -1.90 -0.52
CA ALA A 153 17.89 -3.11 -0.91
C ALA A 153 17.96 -3.34 -2.42
N SER A 154 17.27 -2.52 -3.24
CA SER A 154 17.18 -2.68 -4.70
C SER A 154 18.52 -2.92 -5.40
N PRO A 155 19.65 -2.24 -5.07
CA PRO A 155 20.92 -2.49 -5.73
C PRO A 155 21.37 -3.95 -5.66
N GLY A 156 21.14 -4.60 -4.52
CA GLY A 156 21.44 -6.01 -4.35
C GLY A 156 20.54 -6.94 -5.17
N ILE A 157 19.28 -6.58 -5.35
CA ILE A 157 18.34 -7.34 -6.17
C ILE A 157 18.70 -7.21 -7.66
N TYR A 158 19.13 -6.00 -8.10
CA TYR A 158 19.65 -5.81 -9.45
C TYR A 158 20.96 -6.56 -9.68
N ALA A 159 21.88 -6.52 -8.71
CA ALA A 159 23.11 -7.29 -8.76
C ALA A 159 22.84 -8.81 -8.87
N ARG A 160 21.85 -9.31 -8.12
CA ARG A 160 21.40 -10.69 -8.23
C ARG A 160 20.82 -11.02 -9.61
N ALA A 161 19.97 -10.14 -10.15
CA ALA A 161 19.39 -10.31 -11.48
C ALA A 161 20.46 -10.24 -12.59
N PHE A 162 21.56 -9.54 -12.37
CA PHE A 162 22.72 -9.55 -13.25
C PHE A 162 23.45 -10.91 -13.21
N LEU A 163 23.66 -11.47 -12.04
CA LEU A 163 24.24 -12.82 -11.90
C LEU A 163 23.33 -13.90 -12.51
N ASP A 164 22.02 -13.74 -12.42
CA ASP A 164 21.01 -14.60 -13.07
C ASP A 164 20.99 -14.47 -14.59
N GLY A 165 21.69 -13.47 -15.16
CA GLY A 165 21.67 -13.17 -16.60
C GLY A 165 20.42 -12.41 -17.07
N ARG A 166 19.56 -11.94 -16.17
CA ARG A 166 18.36 -11.14 -16.49
C ARG A 166 18.66 -9.67 -16.76
N LEU A 167 19.76 -9.15 -16.23
CA LEU A 167 20.25 -7.80 -16.46
C LEU A 167 21.65 -7.84 -17.04
N SER A 168 21.98 -6.86 -17.87
CA SER A 168 23.34 -6.65 -18.42
C SER A 168 24.07 -5.54 -17.68
N GLU A 169 25.40 -5.42 -17.88
CA GLU A 169 26.20 -4.30 -17.36
C GLU A 169 25.61 -2.94 -17.80
N GLN A 170 25.10 -2.85 -19.02
CA GLN A 170 24.45 -1.64 -19.54
C GLN A 170 23.23 -1.24 -18.70
N HIS A 171 22.40 -2.20 -18.28
CA HIS A 171 21.29 -1.89 -17.39
C HIS A 171 21.77 -1.37 -16.03
N LEU A 172 22.82 -1.97 -15.48
CA LEU A 172 23.41 -1.55 -14.21
C LEU A 172 24.01 -0.15 -14.30
N ASP A 173 24.65 0.21 -15.41
CA ASP A 173 25.22 1.53 -15.65
C ASP A 173 24.15 2.64 -15.70
N HIS A 174 22.92 2.28 -16.06
CA HIS A 174 21.79 3.19 -16.09
C HIS A 174 20.94 3.14 -14.81
N PHE A 175 21.50 2.64 -13.71
CA PHE A 175 20.82 2.70 -12.41
C PHE A 175 20.48 4.14 -12.03
N ARG A 176 19.21 4.41 -11.71
CA ARG A 176 18.64 5.75 -11.43
C ARG A 176 18.74 6.74 -12.61
N GLN A 177 18.77 6.25 -13.83
CA GLN A 177 18.80 7.08 -15.04
C GLN A 177 17.65 6.67 -15.96
N GLU A 178 16.42 6.90 -15.52
CA GLU A 178 15.20 6.40 -16.16
C GLU A 178 14.71 7.24 -17.35
N ALA A 179 15.20 8.47 -17.51
CA ALA A 179 14.69 9.44 -18.49
C ALA A 179 14.72 8.96 -19.94
N GLY A 180 15.60 8.04 -20.30
CA GLY A 180 15.68 7.44 -21.64
C GLY A 180 14.87 6.14 -21.81
N GLY A 181 14.12 5.69 -20.81
CA GLY A 181 13.34 4.44 -20.83
C GLY A 181 14.19 3.16 -20.72
N GLN A 182 15.49 3.27 -20.49
CA GLN A 182 16.45 2.16 -20.39
C GLN A 182 17.02 1.97 -18.98
N GLY A 183 16.69 2.89 -18.05
CA GLY A 183 17.26 2.93 -16.74
C GLY A 183 16.58 2.00 -15.74
N LEU A 184 17.37 1.52 -14.76
CA LEU A 184 16.80 0.82 -13.61
C LEU A 184 16.25 1.82 -12.60
N PRO A 185 15.01 1.61 -12.09
CA PRO A 185 14.42 2.49 -11.09
C PRO A 185 15.21 2.47 -9.78
N SER A 186 15.12 3.56 -9.03
CA SER A 186 15.81 3.69 -7.73
C SER A 186 15.39 2.65 -6.73
N TYR A 187 14.12 2.23 -6.79
CA TYR A 187 13.46 1.31 -5.87
C TYR A 187 12.53 0.38 -6.64
N PRO A 188 11.94 -0.66 -6.02
CA PRO A 188 10.94 -1.48 -6.67
C PRO A 188 9.82 -0.63 -7.27
N HIS A 189 9.64 -0.71 -8.58
CA HIS A 189 8.68 0.13 -9.30
C HIS A 189 8.05 -0.63 -10.48
N PRO A 190 6.86 -1.22 -10.31
CA PRO A 190 6.21 -2.03 -11.33
C PRO A 190 5.95 -1.29 -12.65
N ARG A 191 5.60 -0.01 -12.61
CA ARG A 191 5.36 0.80 -13.82
C ARG A 191 6.63 1.05 -14.64
N ARG A 192 7.81 1.08 -13.99
CA ARG A 192 9.09 1.38 -14.66
C ARG A 192 9.85 0.13 -15.08
N LEU A 193 9.70 -0.97 -14.33
CA LEU A 193 10.31 -2.25 -14.65
C LEU A 193 9.26 -3.38 -14.53
N PRO A 194 8.27 -3.41 -15.44
CA PRO A 194 7.03 -4.18 -15.31
C PRO A 194 7.18 -5.70 -15.46
N TRP A 195 8.33 -6.19 -15.88
CA TRP A 195 8.62 -7.62 -15.97
C TRP A 195 9.27 -8.19 -14.70
N MET A 196 9.78 -7.31 -13.81
CA MET A 196 10.52 -7.71 -12.61
C MET A 196 9.73 -7.41 -11.33
N TRP A 197 9.32 -6.16 -11.13
CA TRP A 197 8.72 -5.72 -9.89
C TRP A 197 7.21 -5.92 -9.86
N GLU A 198 6.69 -6.44 -8.74
CA GLU A 198 5.25 -6.57 -8.49
C GLU A 198 4.73 -5.50 -7.52
N PHE A 199 5.54 -5.14 -6.51
CA PHE A 199 5.11 -4.27 -5.42
C PHE A 199 6.05 -3.07 -5.27
N PRO A 200 5.52 -1.84 -5.26
CA PRO A 200 6.28 -0.65 -4.91
C PRO A 200 6.41 -0.59 -3.39
N THR A 201 7.63 -0.46 -2.89
CA THR A 201 7.92 -0.41 -1.45
C THR A 201 8.70 0.86 -1.09
N VAL A 202 8.43 1.93 -1.81
CA VAL A 202 9.17 3.20 -1.73
C VAL A 202 8.75 3.99 -0.50
N SER A 203 7.44 4.12 -0.27
CA SER A 203 6.91 4.78 0.92
C SER A 203 6.96 3.82 2.09
N MET A 204 7.73 4.19 3.11
CA MET A 204 7.91 3.38 4.31
C MET A 204 6.57 3.18 5.02
N GLY A 205 6.35 1.96 5.54
CA GLY A 205 5.11 1.58 6.21
C GLY A 205 4.04 1.00 5.28
N LEU A 206 3.97 1.42 4.01
CA LEU A 206 2.96 0.88 3.07
C LEU A 206 3.24 -0.59 2.69
N GLY A 207 4.52 -0.98 2.61
CA GLY A 207 4.91 -2.36 2.32
C GLY A 207 4.34 -3.37 3.32
N PRO A 208 4.58 -3.23 4.63
CA PRO A 208 4.02 -4.12 5.66
C PRO A 208 2.50 -4.15 5.66
N LEU A 209 1.83 -3.00 5.59
CA LEU A 209 0.37 -2.93 5.52
C LEU A 209 -0.15 -3.69 4.30
N SER A 210 0.38 -3.40 3.11
CA SER A 210 -0.04 -4.05 1.86
C SER A 210 0.23 -5.56 1.87
N ALA A 211 1.32 -6.02 2.49
CA ALA A 211 1.64 -7.44 2.61
C ALA A 211 0.62 -8.22 3.45
N ILE A 212 0.10 -7.63 4.53
CA ILE A 212 -0.97 -8.23 5.34
C ILE A 212 -2.22 -8.45 4.48
N TYR A 213 -2.67 -7.41 3.76
CA TYR A 213 -3.87 -7.49 2.94
C TYR A 213 -3.66 -8.33 1.68
N GLN A 214 -2.45 -8.40 1.13
CA GLN A 214 -2.13 -9.34 0.06
C GLN A 214 -2.25 -10.80 0.55
N ALA A 215 -1.74 -11.12 1.72
CA ALA A 215 -1.85 -12.46 2.30
C ALA A 215 -3.32 -12.84 2.59
N ARG A 216 -4.10 -11.87 3.06
CA ARG A 216 -5.55 -12.02 3.26
C ARG A 216 -6.28 -12.24 1.94
N PHE A 217 -5.96 -11.43 0.92
CA PHE A 217 -6.58 -11.53 -0.40
C PHE A 217 -6.25 -12.85 -1.10
N ASN A 218 -5.05 -13.40 -0.90
CA ASN A 218 -4.70 -14.74 -1.36
C ASN A 218 -5.71 -15.76 -0.81
N ARG A 219 -6.00 -15.73 0.50
CA ARG A 219 -7.02 -16.62 1.10
C ARG A 219 -8.42 -16.34 0.61
N TYR A 220 -8.77 -15.09 0.41
CA TYR A 220 -10.05 -14.69 -0.19
C TYR A 220 -10.25 -15.37 -1.55
N LEU A 221 -9.27 -15.36 -2.45
CA LEU A 221 -9.37 -16.03 -3.76
C LEU A 221 -9.60 -17.54 -3.62
N THR A 222 -8.90 -18.19 -2.70
CA THR A 222 -9.07 -19.62 -2.43
C THR A 222 -10.47 -19.92 -1.85
N HIS A 223 -10.90 -19.17 -0.84
CA HIS A 223 -12.21 -19.37 -0.21
C HIS A 223 -13.38 -19.07 -1.15
N ARG A 224 -13.18 -18.14 -2.08
CA ARG A 224 -14.14 -17.82 -3.14
C ARG A 224 -14.15 -18.87 -4.27
N GLY A 225 -13.22 -19.81 -4.28
CA GLY A 225 -13.07 -20.80 -5.36
C GLY A 225 -12.65 -20.19 -6.71
N ILE A 226 -12.06 -18.96 -6.71
CA ILE A 226 -11.60 -18.28 -7.92
C ILE A 226 -10.24 -18.81 -8.33
N LYS A 227 -9.34 -19.00 -7.37
CA LYS A 227 -8.02 -19.56 -7.58
C LYS A 227 -7.48 -20.19 -6.31
N ASP A 228 -6.85 -21.34 -6.44
CA ASP A 228 -6.10 -21.93 -5.34
C ASP A 228 -4.76 -21.21 -5.19
N THR A 229 -4.63 -20.46 -4.10
CA THR A 229 -3.42 -19.74 -3.69
C THR A 229 -2.88 -20.27 -2.37
N SER A 230 -3.35 -21.46 -1.92
CA SER A 230 -2.99 -22.06 -0.62
C SER A 230 -1.48 -22.34 -0.48
N ALA A 231 -0.79 -22.55 -1.60
CA ALA A 231 0.65 -22.75 -1.62
C ALA A 231 1.45 -21.42 -1.69
N SER A 232 0.84 -20.29 -1.99
CA SER A 232 1.54 -19.00 -2.09
C SER A 232 1.82 -18.40 -0.73
N HIS A 233 3.03 -17.86 -0.55
CA HIS A 233 3.46 -17.19 0.66
C HIS A 233 3.80 -15.72 0.40
N VAL A 234 3.48 -14.86 1.34
CA VAL A 234 3.82 -13.43 1.29
C VAL A 234 4.98 -13.15 2.22
N TRP A 235 6.06 -12.61 1.66
CA TRP A 235 7.27 -12.23 2.38
C TRP A 235 7.41 -10.71 2.36
N ALA A 236 7.53 -10.08 3.52
CA ALA A 236 7.78 -8.65 3.61
C ALA A 236 9.11 -8.38 4.35
N PHE A 237 10.02 -7.68 3.66
CA PHE A 237 11.32 -7.28 4.17
C PHE A 237 11.27 -5.84 4.64
N LEU A 238 11.51 -5.64 5.93
CA LEU A 238 11.32 -4.37 6.62
C LEU A 238 12.59 -3.95 7.35
N GLY A 239 12.77 -2.64 7.53
CA GLY A 239 13.76 -2.12 8.47
C GLY A 239 13.16 -1.95 9.86
N ASP A 240 13.99 -2.09 10.90
CA ASP A 240 13.59 -1.82 12.28
C ASP A 240 13.16 -0.35 12.50
N GLY A 241 13.79 0.59 11.79
CA GLY A 241 13.36 2.00 11.79
C GLY A 241 12.06 2.27 11.04
N GLU A 242 11.69 1.43 10.08
CA GLU A 242 10.41 1.52 9.36
C GLU A 242 9.20 1.20 10.27
N MET A 243 9.44 0.51 11.38
CA MET A 243 8.40 0.21 12.36
C MET A 243 7.94 1.44 13.16
N ASP A 244 8.59 2.60 12.98
CA ASP A 244 8.12 3.88 13.50
C ASP A 244 6.90 4.42 12.73
N GLU A 245 6.69 3.99 11.48
CA GLU A 245 5.51 4.37 10.69
C GLU A 245 4.25 3.69 11.23
N PRO A 246 3.17 4.43 11.47
CA PRO A 246 1.90 3.87 11.97
C PRO A 246 1.35 2.75 11.08
N GLU A 247 1.50 2.88 9.77
CA GLU A 247 1.05 1.91 8.77
C GLU A 247 1.75 0.56 8.94
N SER A 248 3.00 0.53 9.39
CA SER A 248 3.76 -0.72 9.63
C SER A 248 3.12 -1.60 10.69
N THR A 249 2.36 -1.02 11.61
CA THR A 249 1.78 -1.70 12.77
C THR A 249 0.25 -1.72 12.77
N ALA A 250 -0.37 -1.06 11.81
CA ALA A 250 -1.81 -0.78 11.82
C ALA A 250 -2.69 -2.04 11.84
N SER A 251 -2.34 -3.10 11.13
CA SER A 251 -3.21 -4.28 10.94
C SER A 251 -2.64 -5.58 11.51
N LEU A 252 -1.68 -5.50 12.43
CA LEU A 252 -1.07 -6.70 13.03
C LEU A 252 -2.10 -7.61 13.70
N ALA A 253 -3.05 -7.04 14.45
CA ALA A 253 -4.10 -7.80 15.12
C ALA A 253 -5.06 -8.47 14.14
N LEU A 254 -5.34 -7.86 12.98
CA LEU A 254 -6.15 -8.47 11.91
C LEU A 254 -5.45 -9.71 11.37
N ALA A 255 -4.17 -9.62 11.05
CA ALA A 255 -3.39 -10.72 10.50
C ALA A 255 -3.41 -11.95 11.43
N ALA A 256 -3.25 -11.73 12.73
CA ALA A 256 -3.30 -12.80 13.72
C ALA A 256 -4.72 -13.36 13.92
N ARG A 257 -5.73 -12.48 13.99
CA ARG A 257 -7.14 -12.88 14.16
C ARG A 257 -7.63 -13.75 12.99
N GLU A 258 -7.20 -13.44 11.77
CA GLU A 258 -7.52 -14.24 10.59
C GLU A 258 -6.55 -15.42 10.39
N GLY A 259 -5.56 -15.57 11.27
CA GLY A 259 -4.60 -16.68 11.26
C GLY A 259 -3.77 -16.76 9.99
N LEU A 260 -3.26 -15.63 9.46
CA LEU A 260 -2.55 -15.55 8.17
C LEU A 260 -1.19 -16.24 8.21
N ASP A 261 -1.14 -17.56 8.30
CA ASP A 261 0.09 -18.36 8.33
C ASP A 261 0.83 -18.41 6.97
N ASN A 262 0.27 -17.79 5.96
CA ASN A 262 0.90 -17.54 4.67
C ASN A 262 1.62 -16.18 4.61
N LEU A 263 1.91 -15.56 5.76
CA LEU A 263 2.58 -14.26 5.86
C LEU A 263 3.80 -14.35 6.77
N THR A 264 4.94 -13.87 6.28
CA THR A 264 6.17 -13.71 7.09
C THR A 264 6.73 -12.30 6.93
N PHE A 265 6.91 -11.61 8.05
CA PHE A 265 7.72 -10.39 8.13
C PHE A 265 9.15 -10.74 8.49
N VAL A 266 10.11 -10.20 7.75
CA VAL A 266 11.55 -10.30 8.04
C VAL A 266 12.06 -8.91 8.36
N ILE A 267 12.21 -8.60 9.65
CA ILE A 267 12.67 -7.30 10.11
C ILE A 267 14.21 -7.33 10.25
N ASN A 268 14.86 -6.55 9.41
CA ASN A 268 16.31 -6.34 9.45
C ASN A 268 16.66 -5.40 10.61
N CYS A 269 16.91 -5.98 11.79
CA CYS A 269 17.25 -5.26 13.01
C CYS A 269 18.75 -4.87 13.00
N ASN A 270 19.08 -3.87 12.18
CA ASN A 270 20.44 -3.33 12.13
C ASN A 270 20.68 -2.20 13.14
N LEU A 271 19.68 -1.88 13.96
CA LEU A 271 19.65 -0.92 15.06
C LEU A 271 19.82 0.55 14.65
N GLN A 272 19.81 0.87 13.36
CA GLN A 272 20.09 2.20 12.85
C GLN A 272 19.07 2.70 11.84
N ARG A 273 18.60 3.94 12.02
CA ARG A 273 17.88 4.71 11.00
C ARG A 273 18.80 5.72 10.32
N LEU A 274 18.28 6.82 9.78
CA LEU A 274 19.05 7.80 9.00
C LEU A 274 20.10 8.54 9.82
N ASP A 275 19.70 9.06 10.97
CA ASP A 275 20.52 9.98 11.78
C ASP A 275 21.24 9.29 12.95
N GLY A 276 20.80 8.10 13.34
CA GLY A 276 21.35 7.44 14.52
C GLY A 276 20.67 6.11 14.85
N PRO A 277 20.77 5.65 16.10
CA PRO A 277 20.11 4.43 16.57
C PRO A 277 18.58 4.53 16.50
N VAL A 278 17.89 3.42 16.21
CA VAL A 278 16.42 3.37 16.23
C VAL A 278 15.88 3.63 17.64
N ARG A 279 16.46 2.94 18.64
CA ARG A 279 16.14 3.12 20.07
C ARG A 279 17.42 3.33 20.86
N ALA A 280 17.86 4.58 20.94
CA ALA A 280 19.18 4.91 21.52
C ALA A 280 19.42 4.32 22.91
N ASN A 281 18.52 4.61 23.87
CA ASN A 281 18.62 4.18 25.28
C ASN A 281 17.80 2.93 25.60
N PHE A 282 17.16 2.32 24.59
CA PHE A 282 16.26 1.18 24.75
C PHE A 282 16.67 0.04 23.79
N LYS A 283 15.80 -0.96 23.61
CA LYS A 283 16.01 -2.12 22.74
C LYS A 283 14.83 -2.31 21.79
N ILE A 284 15.05 -2.01 20.52
CA ILE A 284 14.00 -2.14 19.50
C ILE A 284 13.50 -3.57 19.35
N VAL A 285 14.38 -4.57 19.44
CA VAL A 285 13.99 -5.98 19.30
C VAL A 285 13.02 -6.41 20.39
N GLN A 286 13.22 -5.99 21.64
CA GLN A 286 12.31 -6.31 22.75
C GLN A 286 10.97 -5.58 22.61
N GLU A 287 11.00 -4.34 22.17
CA GLU A 287 9.79 -3.57 21.89
C GLU A 287 8.95 -4.24 20.79
N LEU A 288 9.58 -4.62 19.68
CA LEU A 288 8.91 -5.31 18.59
C LEU A 288 8.42 -6.71 19.00
N GLU A 289 9.22 -7.49 19.73
CA GLU A 289 8.79 -8.78 20.25
C GLU A 289 7.50 -8.65 21.05
N ALA A 290 7.46 -7.71 22.01
CA ALA A 290 6.29 -7.47 22.84
C ALA A 290 5.07 -7.07 21.99
N GLN A 291 5.24 -6.19 21.02
CA GLN A 291 4.18 -5.70 20.15
C GLN A 291 3.58 -6.82 19.30
N PHE A 292 4.43 -7.61 18.62
CA PHE A 292 3.97 -8.70 17.77
C PHE A 292 3.34 -9.86 18.56
N ARG A 293 3.91 -10.21 19.72
CA ARG A 293 3.30 -11.22 20.62
C ARG A 293 1.95 -10.74 21.15
N ALA A 294 1.83 -9.48 21.54
CA ALA A 294 0.55 -8.90 21.98
C ALA A 294 -0.51 -8.92 20.89
N ALA A 295 -0.10 -8.76 19.63
CA ALA A 295 -0.99 -8.87 18.47
C ALA A 295 -1.33 -10.32 18.09
N GLY A 296 -0.68 -11.33 18.68
CA GLY A 296 -0.95 -12.75 18.42
C GLY A 296 -0.08 -13.38 17.32
N TRP A 297 1.03 -12.75 16.94
CA TRP A 297 1.99 -13.30 15.98
C TRP A 297 2.93 -14.31 16.60
N ASN A 298 3.36 -15.29 15.80
CA ASN A 298 4.54 -16.08 16.09
C ASN A 298 5.79 -15.20 15.90
N VAL A 299 6.67 -15.14 16.93
CA VAL A 299 7.87 -14.31 16.92
C VAL A 299 9.10 -15.21 16.96
N VAL A 300 9.96 -15.10 15.95
CA VAL A 300 11.25 -15.78 15.86
C VAL A 300 12.36 -14.74 15.97
N LYS A 301 13.11 -14.77 17.07
CA LYS A 301 14.31 -13.96 17.24
C LYS A 301 15.52 -14.69 16.67
N SER A 302 16.25 -14.05 15.77
CA SER A 302 17.48 -14.53 15.15
C SER A 302 18.56 -13.46 15.35
N LEU A 303 19.17 -13.45 16.55
CA LEU A 303 19.99 -12.34 17.04
C LEU A 303 21.48 -12.62 16.93
N TRP A 304 21.92 -13.73 17.51
CA TRP A 304 23.33 -14.03 17.76
C TRP A 304 23.83 -15.08 16.79
N GLY A 305 24.97 -14.80 16.19
CA GLY A 305 25.68 -15.78 15.36
C GLY A 305 26.38 -16.85 16.18
N SER A 306 26.90 -17.86 15.50
CA SER A 306 27.52 -19.05 16.10
C SER A 306 28.73 -18.76 17.00
N ALA A 307 29.42 -17.62 16.81
CA ALA A 307 30.48 -17.21 17.70
C ALA A 307 30.02 -17.00 19.16
N TRP A 308 28.74 -16.66 19.37
CA TRP A 308 28.13 -16.43 20.68
C TRP A 308 27.77 -17.74 21.40
N ASP A 309 27.63 -18.85 20.69
CA ASP A 309 27.20 -20.13 21.29
C ASP A 309 28.14 -20.59 22.42
N GLU A 310 29.42 -20.30 22.28
CA GLU A 310 30.41 -20.60 23.34
C GLU A 310 30.18 -19.74 24.59
N LEU A 311 29.89 -18.47 24.44
CA LEU A 311 29.61 -17.55 25.54
C LEU A 311 28.35 -17.97 26.31
N PHE A 312 27.31 -18.38 25.59
CA PHE A 312 26.07 -18.85 26.23
C PHE A 312 26.30 -20.15 27.02
N ARG A 313 27.12 -21.06 26.52
CA ARG A 313 27.49 -22.27 27.26
C ARG A 313 28.32 -21.99 28.51
N LEU A 314 29.14 -20.94 28.50
CA LEU A 314 29.94 -20.53 29.65
C LEU A 314 29.15 -19.76 30.70
N ASP A 315 27.97 -19.25 30.37
CA ASP A 315 27.15 -18.43 31.29
C ASP A 315 26.37 -19.26 32.32
N THR A 316 27.11 -19.92 33.24
CA THR A 316 26.52 -20.70 34.31
C THR A 316 25.82 -19.85 35.39
N THR A 317 25.93 -18.52 35.32
CA THR A 317 25.40 -17.59 36.33
C THR A 317 24.22 -16.74 35.84
N GLY A 318 23.94 -16.77 34.53
CA GLY A 318 22.97 -15.89 33.86
C GLY A 318 23.45 -14.43 33.82
N ALA A 319 24.74 -14.17 34.09
CA ALA A 319 25.29 -12.81 34.07
C ALA A 319 25.34 -12.23 32.66
N LEU A 320 25.66 -13.07 31.65
CA LEU A 320 25.65 -12.68 30.25
C LEU A 320 24.24 -12.28 29.80
N LEU A 321 23.26 -13.09 30.10
CA LEU A 321 21.85 -12.80 29.74
C LEU A 321 21.36 -11.51 30.36
N ARG A 322 21.61 -11.30 31.67
CA ARG A 322 21.25 -10.02 32.31
C ARG A 322 21.94 -8.86 31.62
N ARG A 323 23.25 -8.97 31.33
CA ARG A 323 24.02 -7.91 30.68
C ARG A 323 23.51 -7.62 29.27
N LEU A 324 23.19 -8.64 28.46
CA LEU A 324 22.63 -8.50 27.12
C LEU A 324 21.26 -7.79 27.15
N ARG A 325 20.48 -8.01 28.20
CA ARG A 325 19.19 -7.34 28.39
C ARG A 325 19.33 -5.87 28.82
N GLU A 326 20.32 -5.54 29.63
CA GLU A 326 20.54 -4.19 30.16
C GLU A 326 21.19 -3.23 29.17
N VAL A 327 22.08 -3.73 28.29
CA VAL A 327 22.83 -2.88 27.38
C VAL A 327 21.93 -2.32 26.29
N PRO A 328 21.80 -0.98 26.17
CA PRO A 328 20.95 -0.37 25.16
C PRO A 328 21.54 -0.50 23.74
N ASP A 329 20.68 -0.35 22.73
CA ASP A 329 21.06 -0.53 21.32
C ASP A 329 22.20 0.37 20.87
N ALA A 330 22.22 1.64 21.29
CA ALA A 330 23.31 2.56 20.94
C ALA A 330 24.66 2.10 21.50
N GLN A 331 24.69 1.46 22.66
CA GLN A 331 25.92 0.93 23.23
C GLN A 331 26.37 -0.34 22.51
N PHE A 332 25.42 -1.19 22.06
CA PHE A 332 25.71 -2.33 21.20
C PHE A 332 26.33 -1.90 19.86
N GLN A 333 25.79 -0.85 19.27
CA GLN A 333 26.36 -0.25 18.07
C GLN A 333 27.79 0.27 18.33
N THR A 334 28.03 0.87 19.50
CA THR A 334 29.36 1.31 19.89
C THR A 334 30.33 0.13 20.00
N TYR A 335 29.95 -0.94 20.68
CA TYR A 335 30.78 -2.15 20.79
C TYR A 335 31.20 -2.74 19.43
N ALA A 336 30.30 -2.72 18.44
CA ALA A 336 30.61 -3.19 17.08
C ALA A 336 31.72 -2.39 16.39
N THR A 337 32.06 -1.18 16.89
CA THR A 337 33.09 -0.30 16.32
C THR A 337 34.36 -0.19 17.18
N ARG A 338 34.41 -0.92 18.30
CA ARG A 338 35.50 -0.84 19.28
C ARG A 338 36.33 -2.12 19.32
N ASP A 339 37.57 -2.02 19.88
CA ASP A 339 38.44 -3.14 20.08
C ASP A 339 38.04 -4.01 21.31
N ALA A 340 38.68 -5.18 21.43
CA ALA A 340 38.40 -6.07 22.51
C ALA A 340 38.71 -5.48 23.90
N ALA A 341 39.71 -4.61 24.02
CA ALA A 341 40.06 -3.95 25.30
C ALA A 341 38.92 -3.11 25.81
N TYR A 342 38.33 -2.25 24.95
CA TYR A 342 37.15 -1.45 25.28
C TYR A 342 35.96 -2.33 25.69
N ILE A 343 35.72 -3.43 24.96
CA ILE A 343 34.61 -4.34 25.23
C ILE A 343 34.82 -5.06 26.57
N ARG A 344 36.04 -5.48 26.89
CA ARG A 344 36.36 -6.04 28.20
C ARG A 344 36.02 -5.08 29.34
N GLU A 345 36.45 -3.85 29.23
CA GLU A 345 36.22 -2.85 30.27
C GLU A 345 34.71 -2.53 30.42
N HIS A 346 34.03 -2.25 29.32
CA HIS A 346 32.71 -1.65 29.38
C HIS A 346 31.55 -2.66 29.30
N PHE A 347 31.75 -3.83 28.73
CA PHE A 347 30.73 -4.90 28.71
C PHE A 347 30.99 -5.96 29.78
N PHE A 348 32.16 -6.61 29.73
CA PHE A 348 32.46 -7.68 30.65
C PHE A 348 32.85 -7.19 32.05
N GLY A 349 33.38 -6.00 32.19
CA GLY A 349 33.77 -5.41 33.48
C GLY A 349 32.61 -5.11 34.42
N ALA A 350 31.36 -5.25 33.95
CA ALA A 350 30.16 -4.97 34.73
C ALA A 350 29.85 -6.05 35.79
N ASP A 351 30.35 -7.28 35.65
CA ASP A 351 30.08 -8.39 36.55
C ASP A 351 31.34 -9.29 36.66
N PRO A 352 31.74 -9.74 37.86
CA PRO A 352 32.91 -10.62 38.03
C PRO A 352 32.86 -11.92 37.21
N ALA A 353 31.65 -12.51 37.05
CA ALA A 353 31.50 -13.72 36.23
C ALA A 353 31.74 -13.43 34.73
N LEU A 354 31.41 -12.24 34.27
CA LEU A 354 31.69 -11.81 32.90
C LEU A 354 33.21 -11.55 32.71
N VAL A 355 33.92 -11.02 33.71
CA VAL A 355 35.37 -10.83 33.66
C VAL A 355 36.08 -12.17 33.52
N GLU A 356 35.63 -13.18 34.30
CA GLU A 356 36.17 -14.55 34.18
C GLU A 356 35.90 -15.13 32.80
N MET A 357 34.67 -15.03 32.30
CA MET A 357 34.28 -15.48 30.96
C MET A 357 35.17 -14.85 29.88
N ALA A 358 35.39 -13.53 29.95
CA ALA A 358 36.27 -12.83 29.01
C ALA A 358 37.71 -13.34 29.04
N GLY A 359 38.18 -13.75 30.21
CA GLY A 359 39.51 -14.39 30.38
C GLY A 359 39.60 -15.71 29.64
N LEU A 360 38.54 -16.51 29.61
CA LEU A 360 38.48 -17.81 28.95
C LEU A 360 38.48 -17.74 27.42
N ILE A 361 37.74 -16.81 26.85
CA ILE A 361 37.50 -16.75 25.38
C ILE A 361 38.57 -15.97 24.60
N GLY A 362 39.27 -15.03 25.20
CA GLY A 362 40.33 -14.24 24.57
C GLY A 362 39.81 -13.10 23.63
N ASP A 363 40.74 -12.23 23.24
CA ASP A 363 40.41 -10.96 22.51
C ASP A 363 39.89 -11.19 21.08
N ALA A 364 40.45 -12.19 20.39
CA ALA A 364 40.01 -12.49 19.02
C ALA A 364 38.54 -12.93 18.98
N LYS A 365 38.12 -13.76 19.95
CA LYS A 365 36.73 -14.22 20.07
C LYS A 365 35.81 -13.10 20.48
N ILE A 366 36.22 -12.23 21.40
CA ILE A 366 35.48 -11.03 21.76
C ILE A 366 35.25 -10.15 20.55
N ALA A 367 36.27 -9.87 19.75
CA ALA A 367 36.14 -9.09 18.52
C ALA A 367 35.20 -9.75 17.51
N GLU A 368 35.33 -11.05 17.29
CA GLU A 368 34.43 -11.81 16.42
C GLU A 368 32.96 -11.68 16.84
N CYS A 369 32.64 -11.92 18.11
CA CYS A 369 31.29 -11.84 18.65
C CYS A 369 30.68 -10.44 18.45
N PHE A 370 31.35 -9.40 18.90
CA PHE A 370 30.78 -8.07 18.97
C PHE A 370 30.77 -7.33 17.64
N GLN A 371 31.78 -7.54 16.77
CA GLN A 371 31.90 -6.80 15.52
C GLN A 371 31.15 -7.45 14.36
N ARG A 372 31.06 -8.78 14.26
CA ARG A 372 30.62 -9.47 13.05
C ARG A 372 29.56 -10.53 13.23
N SER A 373 29.57 -11.26 14.34
CA SER A 373 28.72 -12.45 14.52
C SER A 373 27.29 -12.01 14.93
N ARG A 374 26.42 -11.96 13.94
CA ARG A 374 24.97 -11.75 14.08
C ARG A 374 24.26 -12.84 13.28
N ALA A 375 23.15 -13.33 13.80
CA ALA A 375 22.41 -14.41 13.17
C ALA A 375 21.93 -14.07 11.75
N GLY A 376 21.56 -12.81 11.49
CA GLY A 376 21.17 -12.36 10.16
C GLY A 376 22.30 -12.33 9.11
N HIS A 377 23.54 -12.65 9.51
CA HIS A 377 24.69 -12.82 8.62
C HIS A 377 25.12 -14.29 8.42
N GLU A 378 24.42 -15.23 9.05
CA GLU A 378 24.76 -16.64 8.96
C GLU A 378 23.65 -17.45 8.27
N PRO A 379 23.94 -18.09 7.11
CA PRO A 379 22.92 -18.76 6.30
C PRO A 379 22.18 -19.86 7.07
N ARG A 380 22.83 -20.59 7.95
CA ARG A 380 22.19 -21.64 8.76
C ARG A 380 21.12 -21.09 9.68
N LYS A 381 21.43 -19.98 10.39
CA LYS A 381 20.51 -19.36 11.34
C LYS A 381 19.33 -18.67 10.63
N VAL A 382 19.60 -18.06 9.48
CA VAL A 382 18.53 -17.49 8.63
C VAL A 382 17.64 -18.60 8.06
N TYR A 383 18.24 -19.70 7.58
CA TYR A 383 17.50 -20.87 7.10
C TYR A 383 16.60 -21.46 8.19
N ALA A 384 17.14 -21.65 9.39
CA ALA A 384 16.38 -22.15 10.53
C ALA A 384 15.16 -21.26 10.85
N ALA A 385 15.38 -19.95 10.88
CA ALA A 385 14.31 -18.99 11.13
C ALA A 385 13.21 -19.01 10.03
N TYR A 386 13.61 -19.09 8.76
CA TYR A 386 12.67 -19.14 7.63
C TYR A 386 11.89 -20.46 7.61
N ARG A 387 12.56 -21.57 7.88
CA ARG A 387 11.90 -22.87 7.98
C ARG A 387 10.87 -22.88 9.11
N ALA A 388 11.23 -22.37 10.29
CA ALA A 388 10.30 -22.25 11.40
C ALA A 388 9.09 -21.37 11.05
N ALA A 389 9.28 -20.31 10.25
CA ALA A 389 8.21 -19.43 9.81
C ALA A 389 7.23 -20.14 8.86
N VAL A 390 7.72 -20.86 7.85
CA VAL A 390 6.82 -21.52 6.86
C VAL A 390 6.14 -22.78 7.41
N GLU A 391 6.75 -23.43 8.41
CA GLU A 391 6.19 -24.58 9.09
C GLU A 391 5.15 -24.18 10.16
N HIS A 392 5.19 -22.96 10.66
CA HIS A 392 4.22 -22.47 11.64
C HIS A 392 2.83 -22.35 11.02
N LYS A 393 1.79 -22.78 11.74
CA LYS A 393 0.40 -22.75 11.27
C LYS A 393 -0.49 -21.99 12.24
N GLY A 394 -1.52 -21.35 11.68
CA GLY A 394 -2.57 -20.69 12.43
C GLY A 394 -2.25 -19.25 12.88
N ALA A 395 -1.07 -18.73 12.61
CA ALA A 395 -0.72 -17.32 12.85
C ALA A 395 0.38 -16.85 11.89
N PRO A 396 0.42 -15.56 11.56
CA PRO A 396 1.56 -14.98 10.83
C PRO A 396 2.84 -15.03 11.66
N THR A 397 3.99 -15.01 11.00
CA THR A 397 5.30 -15.04 11.67
C THR A 397 6.08 -13.75 11.42
N VAL A 398 6.70 -13.22 12.47
CA VAL A 398 7.73 -12.19 12.35
C VAL A 398 9.09 -12.76 12.75
N ILE A 399 10.10 -12.51 11.92
CA ILE A 399 11.50 -12.82 12.19
C ILE A 399 12.22 -11.52 12.53
N LEU A 400 12.72 -11.42 13.75
CA LEU A 400 13.54 -10.29 14.20
C LEU A 400 15.01 -10.68 13.99
N ALA A 401 15.56 -10.29 12.83
CA ALA A 401 16.90 -10.70 12.39
C ALA A 401 17.93 -9.61 12.70
N GLN A 402 18.78 -9.82 13.69
CA GLN A 402 19.83 -8.87 14.02
C GLN A 402 20.97 -8.94 13.01
N THR A 403 21.38 -7.76 12.52
CA THR A 403 22.44 -7.57 11.53
C THR A 403 23.36 -6.42 11.94
N VAL A 404 24.38 -6.16 11.13
CA VAL A 404 25.26 -4.99 11.22
C VAL A 404 25.07 -4.13 9.99
N LYS A 405 24.66 -2.88 10.18
CA LYS A 405 24.46 -1.96 9.05
C LYS A 405 25.78 -1.69 8.32
N GLY A 406 25.77 -1.87 6.99
CA GLY A 406 26.97 -1.73 6.17
C GLY A 406 27.95 -2.90 6.28
N HIS A 407 27.49 -4.08 6.70
CA HIS A 407 28.32 -5.29 6.82
C HIS A 407 29.11 -5.61 5.54
N THR A 408 30.40 -5.91 5.67
CA THR A 408 31.37 -6.14 4.58
C THR A 408 31.82 -4.93 3.77
N LEU A 409 31.32 -3.72 4.06
CA LEU A 409 31.77 -2.49 3.39
C LEU A 409 33.05 -1.89 4.03
N GLY A 410 33.54 -2.52 5.08
CA GLY A 410 34.76 -2.14 5.79
C GLY A 410 34.55 -1.24 7.01
N PRO A 411 35.58 -1.08 7.85
CA PRO A 411 35.45 -0.44 9.17
C PRO A 411 35.09 1.05 9.13
N GLY A 412 35.25 1.71 7.98
CA GLY A 412 34.78 3.08 7.76
C GLY A 412 33.29 3.21 7.62
N PHE A 413 32.60 2.11 7.27
CA PHE A 413 31.15 2.05 7.03
C PHE A 413 30.40 1.27 8.12
N GLU A 414 30.91 0.10 8.51
CA GLU A 414 30.21 -0.82 9.41
C GLU A 414 29.81 -0.15 10.73
N SER A 415 28.54 -0.23 11.10
CA SER A 415 27.94 0.35 12.31
C SER A 415 28.08 1.87 12.50
N ARG A 416 28.53 2.62 11.47
CA ARG A 416 28.65 4.06 11.57
C ARG A 416 27.31 4.76 11.29
N ASN A 417 26.98 5.82 12.04
CA ASN A 417 25.75 6.58 11.81
C ASN A 417 25.75 7.27 10.42
N ALA A 418 26.91 7.64 9.90
CA ALA A 418 27.05 8.24 8.57
C ALA A 418 26.81 7.28 7.40
N ASN A 419 26.67 5.97 7.64
CA ASN A 419 26.47 4.93 6.62
C ASN A 419 25.43 5.26 5.57
N HIS A 420 24.32 5.82 6.01
CA HIS A 420 23.19 6.08 5.13
C HIS A 420 23.52 7.12 4.04
N GLN A 421 24.40 8.07 4.36
CA GLN A 421 24.80 9.13 3.46
C GLN A 421 26.04 8.78 2.61
N MET A 422 26.70 7.68 2.92
CA MET A 422 27.90 7.24 2.17
C MET A 422 27.48 6.57 0.86
N LYS A 423 27.73 7.27 -0.25
CA LYS A 423 27.24 6.90 -1.60
C LYS A 423 28.31 6.29 -2.50
N LYS A 424 29.55 6.19 -2.07
CA LYS A 424 30.66 5.63 -2.85
C LYS A 424 31.73 5.05 -1.95
N LEU A 425 32.32 3.96 -2.41
CA LEU A 425 33.55 3.41 -1.85
C LEU A 425 34.75 3.93 -2.64
N SER A 426 35.86 4.16 -1.96
CA SER A 426 37.16 4.48 -2.59
C SER A 426 37.80 3.19 -3.13
N GLY A 427 38.80 3.32 -4.01
CA GLY A 427 39.56 2.16 -4.51
C GLY A 427 40.22 1.37 -3.39
N LYS A 428 40.65 2.02 -2.29
CA LYS A 428 41.17 1.33 -1.10
C LYS A 428 40.13 0.47 -0.41
N GLU A 429 38.93 0.99 -0.28
CA GLU A 429 37.79 0.25 0.34
C GLU A 429 37.34 -0.91 -0.54
N PHE A 430 37.34 -0.74 -1.85
CA PHE A 430 37.05 -1.85 -2.77
C PHE A 430 38.13 -2.94 -2.71
N ARG A 431 39.42 -2.61 -2.58
CA ARG A 431 40.48 -3.63 -2.36
C ARG A 431 40.22 -4.40 -1.05
N ALA A 432 39.92 -3.67 0.04
CA ALA A 432 39.61 -4.30 1.31
C ALA A 432 38.37 -5.20 1.25
N MET A 433 37.34 -4.75 0.54
CA MET A 433 36.11 -5.52 0.32
C MET A 433 36.36 -6.76 -0.54
N ARG A 434 37.13 -6.67 -1.62
CA ARG A 434 37.52 -7.78 -2.46
C ARG A 434 38.26 -8.86 -1.63
N ASP A 435 39.26 -8.42 -0.84
CA ASP A 435 40.07 -9.32 -0.01
C ASP A 435 39.25 -10.01 1.07
N LEU A 436 38.30 -9.27 1.69
CA LEU A 436 37.35 -9.80 2.67
C LEU A 436 36.37 -10.82 2.05
N LEU A 437 35.95 -10.59 0.81
CA LEU A 437 35.01 -11.45 0.08
C LEU A 437 35.70 -12.56 -0.71
N ASP A 438 37.02 -12.63 -0.68
CA ASP A 438 37.87 -13.60 -1.43
C ASP A 438 37.53 -13.65 -2.93
N LEU A 439 37.35 -12.46 -3.55
CA LEU A 439 36.99 -12.36 -4.97
C LEU A 439 38.26 -12.33 -5.87
N PRO A 440 38.28 -13.08 -6.98
CA PRO A 440 39.43 -13.15 -7.89
C PRO A 440 39.47 -11.95 -8.85
N ILE A 441 39.46 -10.73 -8.30
CA ILE A 441 39.50 -9.48 -9.08
C ILE A 441 40.92 -8.91 -9.00
N PRO A 442 41.68 -8.81 -10.12
CA PRO A 442 43.06 -8.33 -10.12
C PRO A 442 43.17 -6.86 -9.72
N ASP A 443 44.24 -6.48 -9.02
CA ASP A 443 44.51 -5.11 -8.59
C ASP A 443 44.46 -4.11 -9.76
N ALA A 444 44.99 -4.48 -10.92
CA ALA A 444 45.00 -3.65 -12.10
C ALA A 444 43.58 -3.20 -12.55
N ARG A 445 42.57 -4.01 -12.27
CA ARG A 445 41.15 -3.67 -12.56
C ARG A 445 40.58 -2.67 -11.54
N LEU A 446 41.24 -2.50 -10.39
CA LEU A 446 40.85 -1.57 -9.30
C LEU A 446 41.64 -0.26 -9.33
N ASP A 447 42.64 -0.16 -10.19
CA ASP A 447 43.39 1.07 -10.46
C ASP A 447 42.70 1.95 -11.50
N ASP A 448 41.76 1.39 -12.27
CA ASP A 448 40.92 2.14 -13.19
C ASP A 448 40.01 3.10 -12.43
N ASP A 449 39.68 4.21 -13.05
CA ASP A 449 38.74 5.19 -12.51
C ASP A 449 37.33 4.59 -12.30
N LEU A 450 37.02 3.45 -12.92
CA LEU A 450 35.74 2.80 -12.88
C LEU A 450 35.84 1.41 -12.23
N VAL A 451 35.27 1.26 -11.02
CA VAL A 451 35.16 -0.06 -10.38
C VAL A 451 34.43 -1.04 -11.33
N PRO A 452 35.01 -2.24 -11.63
CA PRO A 452 34.40 -3.16 -12.57
C PRO A 452 33.18 -3.85 -11.94
N TYR A 453 32.16 -4.11 -12.77
CA TYR A 453 31.25 -5.21 -12.45
C TYR A 453 32.01 -6.52 -12.57
N ALA A 454 31.59 -7.51 -11.80
CA ALA A 454 32.26 -8.79 -11.75
C ALA A 454 31.24 -9.92 -11.86
N HIS A 455 31.50 -10.85 -12.77
CA HIS A 455 30.67 -12.01 -13.03
C HIS A 455 31.56 -13.25 -13.18
N PRO A 456 31.27 -14.37 -12.49
CA PRO A 456 32.13 -15.56 -12.55
C PRO A 456 32.12 -16.26 -13.93
N GLY A 457 31.20 -15.88 -14.80
CA GLY A 457 30.98 -16.47 -16.10
C GLY A 457 29.67 -17.25 -16.16
N PRO A 458 28.97 -17.27 -17.33
CA PRO A 458 27.65 -17.91 -17.46
C PRO A 458 27.70 -19.43 -17.22
N ASP A 459 28.84 -20.07 -17.48
CA ASP A 459 29.06 -21.51 -17.29
C ASP A 459 29.81 -21.86 -15.99
N SER A 460 29.96 -20.88 -15.08
CA SER A 460 30.63 -21.13 -13.80
C SER A 460 29.81 -22.05 -12.90
N PRO A 461 30.45 -22.74 -11.94
CA PRO A 461 29.72 -23.54 -10.96
C PRO A 461 28.70 -22.71 -10.17
N GLU A 462 29.03 -21.44 -9.85
CA GLU A 462 28.18 -20.51 -9.12
C GLU A 462 26.89 -20.21 -9.87
N VAL A 463 26.98 -19.86 -11.15
CA VAL A 463 25.81 -19.53 -11.97
C VAL A 463 24.95 -20.77 -12.23
N ARG A 464 25.57 -21.93 -12.48
CA ARG A 464 24.80 -23.19 -12.62
C ARG A 464 24.05 -23.53 -11.36
N TYR A 465 24.70 -23.48 -10.19
CA TYR A 465 24.05 -23.71 -8.90
C TYR A 465 22.87 -22.77 -8.70
N LEU A 466 23.07 -21.47 -8.93
CA LEU A 466 22.04 -20.46 -8.82
C LEU A 466 20.84 -20.75 -9.71
N GLN A 467 21.07 -21.11 -10.98
CA GLN A 467 20.01 -21.45 -11.95
C GLN A 467 19.27 -22.74 -11.57
N GLU A 468 20.00 -23.76 -11.12
CA GLU A 468 19.40 -25.02 -10.64
C GLU A 468 18.49 -24.79 -9.42
N ARG A 469 18.94 -23.99 -8.44
CA ARG A 469 18.12 -23.63 -7.27
C ARG A 469 16.86 -22.85 -7.69
N ARG A 470 17.00 -21.87 -8.58
CA ARG A 470 15.85 -21.11 -9.09
C ARG A 470 14.88 -21.96 -9.91
N ALA A 471 15.38 -22.85 -10.74
CA ALA A 471 14.55 -23.80 -11.48
C ALA A 471 13.77 -24.74 -10.54
N ALA A 472 14.42 -25.25 -9.48
CA ALA A 472 13.78 -26.11 -8.48
C ALA A 472 12.67 -25.36 -7.68
N LEU A 473 12.78 -24.04 -7.56
CA LEU A 473 11.80 -23.19 -6.88
C LEU A 473 10.81 -22.52 -7.85
N GLY A 474 10.69 -22.95 -9.11
CA GLY A 474 9.69 -22.43 -10.04
C GLY A 474 10.11 -21.15 -10.76
N GLY A 475 11.40 -20.95 -11.04
CA GLY A 475 11.89 -19.90 -11.89
C GLY A 475 12.30 -18.60 -11.19
N PRO A 476 12.47 -17.51 -11.94
CA PRO A 476 12.99 -16.26 -11.39
C PRO A 476 12.04 -15.60 -10.38
N ALA A 477 12.62 -14.96 -9.38
CA ALA A 477 11.95 -14.13 -8.38
C ALA A 477 12.85 -12.92 -8.01
N PRO A 478 12.30 -11.69 -7.83
CA PRO A 478 10.94 -11.32 -8.17
C PRO A 478 10.69 -11.39 -9.68
N ALA A 479 9.46 -11.67 -10.07
CA ALA A 479 9.05 -11.67 -11.47
C ALA A 479 7.56 -11.33 -11.57
N ARG A 480 7.23 -10.32 -12.38
CA ARG A 480 5.85 -9.97 -12.69
C ARG A 480 5.49 -10.51 -14.06
N ARG A 481 4.41 -11.25 -14.13
CA ARG A 481 3.90 -11.81 -15.39
C ARG A 481 2.44 -11.45 -15.53
N VAL A 482 2.12 -10.77 -16.63
CA VAL A 482 0.74 -10.43 -16.97
C VAL A 482 0.32 -11.30 -18.12
N HIS A 483 -0.67 -12.13 -17.89
CA HIS A 483 -1.38 -12.82 -18.96
C HIS A 483 -2.63 -12.00 -19.27
N PRO A 484 -2.75 -11.39 -20.47
CA PRO A 484 -3.92 -10.60 -20.81
C PRO A 484 -5.16 -11.51 -20.84
N VAL A 485 -6.03 -11.35 -19.87
CA VAL A 485 -7.37 -11.98 -19.86
C VAL A 485 -8.38 -10.86 -20.00
N ALA A 486 -8.96 -10.72 -21.19
CA ALA A 486 -10.07 -9.80 -21.38
C ALA A 486 -11.33 -10.38 -20.73
N LEU A 487 -12.06 -9.54 -20.01
CA LEU A 487 -13.38 -9.90 -19.49
C LEU A 487 -14.44 -9.53 -20.55
N PRO A 488 -15.52 -10.33 -20.67
CA PRO A 488 -16.64 -9.97 -21.52
C PRO A 488 -17.32 -8.69 -21.05
N GLU A 489 -17.87 -7.91 -21.98
CA GLU A 489 -18.68 -6.75 -21.62
C GLU A 489 -19.94 -7.18 -20.87
N PRO A 490 -20.28 -6.50 -19.77
CA PRO A 490 -21.53 -6.78 -19.07
C PRO A 490 -22.75 -6.54 -19.96
N PRO A 491 -23.84 -7.31 -19.75
CA PRO A 491 -25.03 -7.19 -20.58
C PRO A 491 -25.68 -5.80 -20.46
N GLN A 492 -26.08 -5.22 -21.59
CA GLN A 492 -26.71 -3.90 -21.67
C GLN A 492 -27.87 -3.70 -20.69
N LYS A 493 -28.61 -4.78 -20.38
CA LYS A 493 -29.73 -4.73 -19.41
C LYS A 493 -29.34 -4.23 -18.01
N ALA A 494 -28.09 -4.39 -17.60
CA ALA A 494 -27.61 -3.91 -16.29
C ALA A 494 -27.60 -2.37 -16.21
N PHE A 495 -27.45 -1.68 -17.33
CA PHE A 495 -27.37 -0.22 -17.42
C PHE A 495 -28.72 0.45 -17.69
N GLN A 496 -29.71 -0.31 -18.22
CA GLN A 496 -31.00 0.21 -18.66
C GLN A 496 -31.79 0.97 -17.59
N ALA A 497 -31.67 0.59 -16.32
CA ALA A 497 -32.37 1.26 -15.24
C ALA A 497 -31.90 2.73 -15.08
N GLY A 498 -30.59 2.96 -15.16
CA GLY A 498 -30.01 4.31 -15.15
C GLY A 498 -30.38 5.10 -16.40
N GLU A 499 -30.33 4.47 -17.58
CA GLU A 499 -30.63 5.10 -18.87
C GLU A 499 -32.09 5.58 -19.00
N ARG A 500 -33.03 4.86 -18.41
CA ARG A 500 -34.48 5.25 -18.42
C ARG A 500 -34.81 6.39 -17.46
N GLY A 501 -33.93 6.65 -16.50
CA GLY A 501 -34.22 7.58 -15.41
C GLY A 501 -35.21 7.02 -14.38
N SER A 502 -35.59 7.86 -13.40
CA SER A 502 -36.46 7.49 -12.27
C SER A 502 -37.91 8.00 -12.35
N GLY A 503 -38.25 8.68 -13.43
CA GLY A 503 -39.56 9.35 -13.56
C GLY A 503 -39.76 10.44 -12.49
N SER A 504 -40.83 10.35 -11.73
CA SER A 504 -41.12 11.30 -10.65
C SER A 504 -40.43 10.98 -9.32
N GLN A 505 -39.81 9.80 -9.17
CA GLN A 505 -39.17 9.43 -7.93
C GLN A 505 -37.76 10.00 -7.87
N PRO A 506 -37.39 10.81 -6.85
CA PRO A 506 -36.02 11.24 -6.66
C PRO A 506 -35.17 10.09 -6.20
N VAL A 507 -33.95 9.95 -6.76
CA VAL A 507 -32.96 8.91 -6.44
C VAL A 507 -31.59 9.55 -6.28
N ALA A 508 -30.90 9.21 -5.22
CA ALA A 508 -29.52 9.61 -4.98
C ALA A 508 -28.54 8.86 -5.90
N THR A 509 -27.47 9.49 -6.37
CA THR A 509 -26.48 8.83 -7.23
C THR A 509 -25.76 7.70 -6.50
N THR A 510 -25.59 7.76 -5.16
CA THR A 510 -25.12 6.64 -4.35
C THR A 510 -26.00 5.40 -4.54
N MET A 511 -27.33 5.57 -4.46
CA MET A 511 -28.27 4.46 -4.66
C MET A 511 -28.30 3.97 -6.10
N ALA A 512 -28.09 4.86 -7.07
CA ALA A 512 -27.99 4.49 -8.48
C ALA A 512 -26.75 3.61 -8.72
N PHE A 513 -25.60 3.99 -8.15
CA PHE A 513 -24.37 3.20 -8.20
C PHE A 513 -24.55 1.82 -7.57
N VAL A 514 -25.05 1.74 -6.34
CA VAL A 514 -25.25 0.44 -5.64
C VAL A 514 -26.22 -0.48 -6.40
N ARG A 515 -27.29 0.07 -6.99
CA ARG A 515 -28.21 -0.72 -7.84
C ARG A 515 -27.51 -1.26 -9.08
N LEU A 516 -26.73 -0.42 -9.76
CA LEU A 516 -25.95 -0.81 -10.93
C LEU A 516 -25.00 -1.94 -10.59
N VAL A 517 -24.20 -1.80 -9.53
CA VAL A 517 -23.26 -2.83 -9.11
C VAL A 517 -23.98 -4.13 -8.72
N LYS A 518 -25.10 -4.03 -8.00
CA LYS A 518 -25.93 -5.21 -7.67
C LYS A 518 -26.39 -5.97 -8.91
N ASP A 519 -26.75 -5.27 -9.99
CA ASP A 519 -27.15 -5.89 -11.24
C ASP A 519 -25.95 -6.49 -12.00
N LEU A 520 -24.79 -5.83 -11.95
CA LEU A 520 -23.53 -6.32 -12.51
C LEU A 520 -23.02 -7.58 -11.78
N MET A 521 -23.11 -7.62 -10.43
CA MET A 521 -22.75 -8.78 -9.62
C MET A 521 -23.63 -10.03 -9.87
N ARG A 522 -24.82 -9.86 -10.48
CA ARG A 522 -25.68 -10.96 -10.88
C ARG A 522 -25.33 -11.55 -12.24
N ASP A 523 -24.42 -10.92 -12.97
CA ASP A 523 -23.98 -11.47 -14.24
C ASP A 523 -23.26 -12.81 -14.04
N LYS A 524 -23.52 -13.76 -14.92
CA LYS A 524 -23.00 -15.13 -14.76
C LYS A 524 -21.51 -15.24 -15.11
N GLU A 525 -21.01 -14.36 -15.97
CA GLU A 525 -19.64 -14.42 -16.48
C GLU A 525 -18.69 -13.55 -15.64
N THR A 526 -19.12 -12.36 -15.24
CA THR A 526 -18.27 -11.41 -14.53
C THR A 526 -18.67 -11.18 -13.08
N GLY A 527 -19.87 -11.54 -12.67
CA GLY A 527 -20.43 -11.21 -11.36
C GLY A 527 -19.60 -11.70 -10.17
N ALA A 528 -18.98 -12.88 -10.29
CA ALA A 528 -18.12 -13.44 -9.25
C ALA A 528 -16.79 -12.68 -9.08
N ARG A 529 -16.40 -11.87 -10.07
CA ARG A 529 -15.14 -11.10 -10.07
C ARG A 529 -15.25 -9.73 -9.40
N TRP A 530 -16.47 -9.27 -9.12
CA TRP A 530 -16.68 -8.03 -8.38
C TRP A 530 -16.27 -8.19 -6.93
N VAL A 531 -15.51 -7.23 -6.41
CA VAL A 531 -15.02 -7.20 -5.02
C VAL A 531 -15.45 -5.88 -4.38
N PRO A 532 -16.62 -5.87 -3.70
CA PRO A 532 -17.04 -4.72 -2.90
C PRO A 532 -16.15 -4.57 -1.67
N ILE A 533 -15.58 -3.38 -1.46
CA ILE A 533 -14.73 -3.07 -0.31
C ILE A 533 -15.31 -1.85 0.40
N VAL A 534 -15.47 -1.94 1.72
CA VAL A 534 -16.08 -0.87 2.52
C VAL A 534 -15.46 -0.80 3.91
N PRO A 535 -15.19 0.41 4.44
CA PRO A 535 -14.67 0.60 5.80
C PRO A 535 -15.83 0.76 6.81
N ASP A 536 -16.62 -0.30 7.00
CA ASP A 536 -17.75 -0.39 7.96
C ASP A 536 -18.98 0.52 7.72
N GLU A 537 -19.10 1.09 6.52
CA GLU A 537 -20.16 2.10 6.24
C GLU A 537 -21.20 1.61 5.22
N ALA A 538 -21.30 0.28 5.03
CA ALA A 538 -22.16 -0.33 4.03
C ALA A 538 -23.63 0.11 4.13
N ARG A 539 -24.18 0.27 5.35
CA ARG A 539 -25.56 0.73 5.55
C ARG A 539 -25.76 2.19 5.17
N THR A 540 -24.77 3.05 5.42
CA THR A 540 -24.83 4.47 5.01
C THR A 540 -24.93 4.61 3.50
N PHE A 541 -24.31 3.71 2.76
CA PHE A 541 -24.32 3.73 1.29
C PHE A 541 -25.43 2.87 0.66
N GLY A 542 -26.27 2.22 1.48
CA GLY A 542 -27.34 1.32 0.98
C GLY A 542 -26.82 -0.03 0.47
N MET A 543 -25.59 -0.40 0.81
CA MET A 543 -24.96 -1.67 0.41
C MET A 543 -25.46 -2.86 1.22
N GLU A 544 -26.19 -2.66 2.31
CA GLU A 544 -26.81 -3.76 3.08
C GLU A 544 -27.73 -4.63 2.21
N ALA A 545 -28.22 -4.07 1.10
CA ALA A 545 -28.99 -4.80 0.09
C ALA A 545 -28.18 -5.89 -0.62
N LEU A 546 -26.86 -5.91 -0.49
CA LEU A 546 -25.96 -6.93 -1.02
C LEU A 546 -25.69 -8.06 -0.02
N PHE A 547 -25.85 -7.84 1.29
CA PHE A 547 -25.51 -8.81 2.34
C PHE A 547 -26.15 -10.19 2.14
N PRO A 548 -27.46 -10.31 1.82
CA PRO A 548 -28.09 -11.63 1.66
C PRO A 548 -27.52 -12.46 0.52
N SER A 549 -27.14 -11.82 -0.60
CA SER A 549 -26.71 -12.48 -1.83
C SER A 549 -25.20 -12.62 -1.97
N ALA A 550 -24.44 -11.62 -1.52
CA ALA A 550 -23.00 -11.59 -1.65
C ALA A 550 -22.28 -12.12 -0.40
N GLY A 551 -22.85 -11.90 0.78
CA GLY A 551 -22.20 -12.22 2.05
C GLY A 551 -20.96 -11.33 2.33
N ILE A 552 -20.67 -11.14 3.61
CA ILE A 552 -19.45 -10.49 4.08
C ILE A 552 -18.38 -11.56 4.28
N TYR A 553 -17.21 -11.37 3.71
CA TYR A 553 -16.12 -12.33 3.86
C TYR A 553 -15.66 -12.45 5.31
N SER A 554 -15.61 -13.65 5.81
CA SER A 554 -15.00 -14.01 7.08
C SER A 554 -14.35 -15.39 6.95
N PRO A 555 -13.03 -15.55 7.22
CA PRO A 555 -12.36 -16.85 7.04
C PRO A 555 -12.91 -17.94 7.94
N LEU A 556 -13.59 -17.59 9.04
CA LEU A 556 -14.26 -18.51 9.96
C LEU A 556 -15.74 -18.75 9.59
N GLY A 557 -16.28 -17.98 8.64
CA GLY A 557 -17.72 -17.91 8.42
C GLY A 557 -18.43 -17.25 9.59
N GLN A 558 -19.74 -17.49 9.74
CA GLN A 558 -20.55 -16.91 10.81
C GLN A 558 -20.67 -17.88 12.00
N THR A 559 -19.94 -17.63 13.06
CA THR A 559 -19.87 -18.49 14.27
C THR A 559 -20.85 -18.07 15.37
N TYR A 560 -21.66 -17.05 15.13
CA TYR A 560 -22.66 -16.49 16.07
C TYR A 560 -24.00 -16.29 15.37
N GLU A 561 -25.06 -16.10 16.15
CA GLU A 561 -26.37 -15.73 15.63
C GLU A 561 -26.48 -14.21 15.57
N PRO A 562 -26.71 -13.60 14.39
CA PRO A 562 -26.91 -12.16 14.29
C PRO A 562 -28.15 -11.69 15.07
N VAL A 563 -28.01 -10.57 15.78
CA VAL A 563 -29.10 -10.02 16.61
C VAL A 563 -30.32 -9.60 15.78
N ASP A 564 -30.11 -9.26 14.52
CA ASP A 564 -31.11 -8.81 13.56
C ASP A 564 -31.44 -9.85 12.49
N ARG A 565 -31.23 -11.17 12.80
CA ARG A 565 -31.46 -12.29 11.88
C ARG A 565 -32.86 -12.32 11.26
N ASP A 566 -33.85 -11.79 11.99
CA ASP A 566 -35.22 -11.72 11.49
C ASP A 566 -35.45 -10.65 10.43
N GLN A 567 -34.47 -9.75 10.20
CA GLN A 567 -34.53 -8.73 9.17
C GLN A 567 -34.05 -9.31 7.84
N LEU A 568 -34.62 -8.81 6.73
CA LEU A 568 -34.26 -9.25 5.37
C LEU A 568 -32.80 -8.92 4.99
N MET A 569 -32.20 -7.90 5.60
CA MET A 569 -30.87 -7.39 5.27
C MET A 569 -29.96 -7.38 6.52
N TYR A 570 -29.94 -8.54 7.22
CA TYR A 570 -29.06 -8.68 8.39
C TYR A 570 -27.59 -8.82 8.00
N TYR A 571 -26.72 -8.55 8.94
CA TYR A 571 -25.27 -8.70 8.78
C TYR A 571 -24.92 -10.19 8.66
N LYS A 572 -24.54 -10.62 7.44
CA LYS A 572 -24.32 -12.01 7.10
C LYS A 572 -22.87 -12.24 6.71
N GLU A 573 -22.14 -12.94 7.55
CA GLU A 573 -20.79 -13.40 7.25
C GLU A 573 -20.80 -14.78 6.59
N ALA A 574 -19.83 -14.99 5.70
CA ALA A 574 -19.64 -16.28 5.04
C ALA A 574 -18.16 -16.45 4.65
N LYS A 575 -17.68 -17.70 4.67
CA LYS A 575 -16.32 -18.03 4.28
C LYS A 575 -16.06 -17.71 2.80
N ASP A 576 -17.08 -17.88 1.97
CA ASP A 576 -17.08 -17.53 0.55
C ASP A 576 -17.72 -16.16 0.28
N GLY A 577 -17.88 -15.34 1.31
CA GLY A 577 -18.42 -13.98 1.20
C GLY A 577 -17.66 -13.14 0.18
N GLN A 578 -18.40 -12.29 -0.54
CA GLN A 578 -17.84 -11.47 -1.62
C GLN A 578 -17.43 -10.09 -1.15
N ILE A 579 -18.07 -9.55 -0.11
CA ILE A 579 -17.84 -8.21 0.40
C ILE A 579 -16.69 -8.23 1.40
N LEU A 580 -15.69 -7.39 1.19
CA LEU A 580 -14.62 -7.12 2.15
C LEU A 580 -15.02 -5.92 3.01
N ASN A 581 -15.38 -6.20 4.27
CA ASN A 581 -15.71 -5.19 5.25
C ASN A 581 -14.55 -5.05 6.23
N GLU A 582 -13.80 -3.94 6.12
CA GLU A 582 -12.50 -3.79 6.76
C GLU A 582 -12.58 -3.27 8.20
N GLY A 583 -13.77 -2.82 8.64
CA GLY A 583 -13.88 -2.00 9.83
C GLY A 583 -13.46 -0.55 9.53
N ILE A 584 -13.45 0.31 10.55
CA ILE A 584 -13.16 1.75 10.39
C ILE A 584 -11.66 1.95 10.11
N THR A 585 -11.25 1.60 8.90
CA THR A 585 -9.86 1.74 8.44
C THR A 585 -9.81 1.96 6.92
N GLU A 586 -9.66 3.19 6.50
CA GLU A 586 -9.49 3.54 5.08
C GLU A 586 -8.15 3.00 4.56
N ALA A 587 -7.10 3.04 5.37
CA ALA A 587 -5.79 2.51 4.99
C ALA A 587 -5.82 0.99 4.73
N GLY A 588 -6.52 0.23 5.56
CA GLY A 588 -6.75 -1.20 5.34
C GLY A 588 -7.58 -1.47 4.09
N ALA A 589 -8.65 -0.71 3.90
CA ALA A 589 -9.52 -0.85 2.74
C ALA A 589 -8.78 -0.56 1.41
N VAL A 590 -7.90 0.46 1.36
CA VAL A 590 -7.07 0.74 0.17
C VAL A 590 -6.03 -0.35 -0.05
N ALA A 591 -5.47 -0.94 1.01
CA ALA A 591 -4.51 -2.04 0.88
C ALA A 591 -5.19 -3.29 0.28
N ASP A 592 -6.39 -3.64 0.73
CA ASP A 592 -7.20 -4.74 0.17
C ASP A 592 -7.66 -4.43 -1.28
N PHE A 593 -8.08 -3.19 -1.52
CA PHE A 593 -8.38 -2.73 -2.88
C PHE A 593 -7.17 -2.90 -3.80
N THR A 594 -5.97 -2.56 -3.34
CA THR A 594 -4.73 -2.69 -4.12
C THR A 594 -4.43 -4.16 -4.45
N ALA A 595 -4.59 -5.07 -3.50
CA ALA A 595 -4.41 -6.50 -3.72
C ALA A 595 -5.40 -7.05 -4.77
N ALA A 596 -6.67 -6.65 -4.68
CA ALA A 596 -7.70 -7.02 -5.66
C ALA A 596 -7.45 -6.37 -7.04
N ALA A 597 -7.09 -5.07 -7.07
CA ALA A 597 -6.86 -4.29 -8.27
C ALA A 597 -5.66 -4.77 -9.12
N THR A 598 -4.72 -5.47 -8.48
CA THR A 598 -3.49 -5.99 -9.12
C THR A 598 -3.51 -7.51 -9.29
N SER A 599 -4.58 -8.18 -8.90
CA SER A 599 -4.74 -9.64 -8.97
C SER A 599 -4.53 -10.21 -10.39
N TYR A 600 -4.85 -9.43 -11.43
CA TYR A 600 -4.59 -9.80 -12.83
C TYR A 600 -3.10 -10.04 -13.12
N ALA A 601 -2.20 -9.36 -12.40
CA ALA A 601 -0.76 -9.49 -12.54
C ALA A 601 -0.16 -10.45 -11.50
N THR A 602 -0.64 -10.38 -10.27
CA THR A 602 -0.12 -11.20 -9.16
C THR A 602 -0.53 -12.66 -9.32
N HIS A 603 -1.80 -12.89 -9.68
CA HIS A 603 -2.40 -14.23 -9.74
C HIS A 603 -2.86 -14.66 -11.14
N GLY A 604 -2.82 -13.77 -12.13
CA GLY A 604 -3.38 -14.01 -13.46
C GLY A 604 -4.92 -14.00 -13.48
N GLU A 605 -5.56 -13.54 -12.40
CA GLU A 605 -7.02 -13.48 -12.26
C GLU A 605 -7.50 -12.04 -12.19
N PRO A 606 -8.08 -11.48 -13.25
CA PRO A 606 -8.63 -10.12 -13.20
C PRO A 606 -9.83 -10.07 -12.28
N MET A 607 -9.74 -9.24 -11.23
CA MET A 607 -10.83 -8.91 -10.33
C MET A 607 -11.30 -7.48 -10.58
N ILE A 608 -12.56 -7.18 -10.27
CA ILE A 608 -13.18 -5.86 -10.46
C ILE A 608 -13.50 -5.28 -9.07
N PRO A 609 -12.52 -4.72 -8.38
CA PRO A 609 -12.78 -4.12 -7.08
C PRO A 609 -13.47 -2.77 -7.24
N PHE A 610 -14.37 -2.46 -6.29
CA PHE A 610 -14.75 -1.10 -5.99
C PHE A 610 -14.64 -0.85 -4.49
N TYR A 611 -14.03 0.27 -4.15
CA TYR A 611 -13.86 0.74 -2.79
C TYR A 611 -14.72 1.99 -2.59
N ILE A 612 -15.72 1.91 -1.70
CA ILE A 612 -16.63 3.01 -1.39
C ILE A 612 -16.40 3.51 0.04
N PHE A 613 -16.34 4.83 0.20
CA PHE A 613 -15.97 5.48 1.46
C PHE A 613 -16.63 6.86 1.57
N TYR A 614 -16.61 7.45 2.75
CA TYR A 614 -16.91 8.89 2.90
C TYR A 614 -15.88 9.71 2.12
N SER A 615 -16.34 10.49 1.16
CA SER A 615 -15.52 11.24 0.20
C SER A 615 -14.37 11.99 0.84
N MET A 616 -14.63 12.66 1.98
CA MET A 616 -13.61 13.43 2.71
C MET A 616 -12.43 12.57 3.20
N PHE A 617 -12.65 11.31 3.61
CA PHE A 617 -11.62 10.52 4.25
C PHE A 617 -10.74 9.74 3.27
N GLY A 618 -11.22 9.40 2.10
CA GLY A 618 -10.49 8.58 1.16
C GLY A 618 -9.16 9.20 0.74
N TRP A 619 -9.22 10.21 -0.10
CA TRP A 619 -8.02 10.80 -0.69
C TRP A 619 -7.10 11.48 0.32
N GLN A 620 -7.62 12.28 1.24
CA GLN A 620 -6.74 13.00 2.16
C GLN A 620 -6.06 12.11 3.22
N ARG A 621 -6.66 10.95 3.57
CA ARG A 621 -6.03 9.98 4.48
C ARG A 621 -5.08 9.03 3.78
N THR A 622 -5.36 8.65 2.53
CA THR A 622 -4.70 7.53 1.85
C THR A 622 -4.13 7.91 0.49
N ALA A 623 -3.86 9.20 0.25
CA ALA A 623 -3.33 9.67 -1.03
C ALA A 623 -2.02 8.99 -1.42
N ASP A 624 -1.13 8.71 -0.47
CA ASP A 624 0.12 7.99 -0.70
C ASP A 624 -0.13 6.54 -1.14
N GLN A 625 -1.12 5.86 -0.55
CA GLN A 625 -1.52 4.52 -0.98
C GLN A 625 -2.13 4.52 -2.39
N PHE A 626 -2.93 5.51 -2.76
CA PHE A 626 -3.43 5.66 -4.12
C PHE A 626 -2.31 5.99 -5.12
N TRP A 627 -1.26 6.69 -4.67
CA TRP A 627 -0.07 6.88 -5.49
C TRP A 627 0.64 5.56 -5.73
N ALA A 628 0.87 4.77 -4.67
CA ALA A 628 1.45 3.44 -4.76
C ALA A 628 0.59 2.48 -5.61
N LEU A 629 -0.75 2.58 -5.54
CA LEU A 629 -1.67 1.85 -6.42
C LEU A 629 -1.42 2.17 -7.90
N GLY A 630 -1.24 3.46 -8.23
CA GLY A 630 -0.88 3.90 -9.58
C GLY A 630 0.46 3.32 -10.04
N ASP A 631 1.47 3.30 -9.17
CA ASP A 631 2.78 2.71 -9.44
C ASP A 631 2.71 1.18 -9.61
N GLN A 632 1.79 0.53 -8.88
CA GLN A 632 1.54 -0.92 -8.95
C GLN A 632 0.65 -1.31 -10.14
N LEU A 633 0.21 -0.35 -10.95
CA LEU A 633 -0.62 -0.60 -12.15
C LEU A 633 -2.02 -1.16 -11.79
N GLY A 634 -2.61 -0.69 -10.68
CA GLY A 634 -3.91 -1.15 -10.21
C GLY A 634 -5.07 -0.74 -11.12
N ARG A 635 -6.14 -1.56 -11.14
CA ARG A 635 -7.36 -1.38 -11.92
C ARG A 635 -8.59 -1.53 -11.04
N GLY A 636 -9.58 -0.65 -11.18
CA GLY A 636 -10.82 -0.73 -10.39
C GLY A 636 -11.51 0.61 -10.22
N PHE A 637 -12.49 0.66 -9.32
CA PHE A 637 -13.31 1.83 -9.07
C PHE A 637 -13.17 2.29 -7.61
N VAL A 638 -12.80 3.52 -7.43
CA VAL A 638 -12.73 4.21 -6.13
C VAL A 638 -13.90 5.15 -6.05
N VAL A 639 -14.74 5.06 -5.03
CA VAL A 639 -16.04 5.74 -4.97
C VAL A 639 -16.14 6.60 -3.72
N GLY A 640 -16.00 7.92 -3.89
CA GLY A 640 -16.26 8.88 -2.83
C GLY A 640 -17.75 9.12 -2.66
N ALA A 641 -18.34 8.54 -1.62
CA ALA A 641 -19.75 8.69 -1.30
C ALA A 641 -19.98 9.81 -0.27
N THR A 642 -21.22 10.22 -0.07
CA THR A 642 -21.56 11.41 0.72
C THR A 642 -20.73 12.62 0.29
N ALA A 643 -20.56 12.76 -1.02
CA ALA A 643 -19.67 13.74 -1.62
C ALA A 643 -20.23 15.18 -1.52
N GLY A 644 -19.34 16.15 -1.72
CA GLY A 644 -19.66 17.56 -1.73
C GLY A 644 -19.67 18.22 -0.35
N ARG A 645 -19.73 19.52 -0.34
CA ARG A 645 -19.65 20.33 0.88
C ARG A 645 -21.00 20.78 1.39
N THR A 646 -21.94 21.07 0.49
CA THR A 646 -23.28 21.56 0.83
C THR A 646 -24.37 20.49 0.67
N THR A 647 -24.04 19.34 0.12
CA THR A 647 -24.98 18.24 -0.15
C THR A 647 -25.30 17.42 1.12
N LEU A 648 -24.49 17.53 2.15
CA LEU A 648 -24.73 16.96 3.48
C LEU A 648 -25.82 17.74 4.22
N THR A 649 -26.47 17.10 5.21
CA THR A 649 -27.52 17.71 6.04
C THR A 649 -27.19 17.54 7.50
N GLY A 650 -26.71 18.61 8.14
CA GLY A 650 -26.43 18.62 9.57
C GLY A 650 -25.30 17.71 10.03
N GLU A 651 -24.52 17.16 9.11
CA GLU A 651 -23.37 16.32 9.45
C GLU A 651 -22.18 17.16 9.94
N GLY A 652 -21.24 16.50 10.64
CA GLY A 652 -20.04 17.17 11.14
C GLY A 652 -19.12 17.69 10.05
N LEU A 653 -18.36 18.75 10.36
CA LEU A 653 -17.42 19.41 9.45
C LEU A 653 -16.44 18.46 8.77
N GLN A 654 -16.06 17.39 9.46
CA GLN A 654 -15.11 16.39 8.95
C GLN A 654 -15.62 15.62 7.73
N HIS A 655 -16.90 15.68 7.42
CA HIS A 655 -17.48 15.04 6.24
C HIS A 655 -17.63 16.00 5.04
N ALA A 656 -17.50 17.31 5.26
CA ALA A 656 -17.75 18.34 4.24
C ALA A 656 -16.56 18.44 3.26
N ASP A 657 -16.53 17.56 2.28
CA ASP A 657 -15.47 17.48 1.28
C ASP A 657 -15.62 18.56 0.19
N GLY A 658 -14.58 19.36 0.02
CA GLY A 658 -14.52 20.37 -1.04
C GLY A 658 -13.34 20.21 -1.99
N HIS A 659 -12.47 19.19 -1.85
CA HIS A 659 -11.18 19.18 -2.52
C HIS A 659 -10.70 17.81 -3.03
N SER A 660 -11.33 16.70 -2.70
CA SER A 660 -10.88 15.37 -3.11
C SER A 660 -10.72 15.21 -4.63
N PRO A 661 -11.58 15.75 -5.52
CA PRO A 661 -11.36 15.68 -6.96
C PRO A 661 -10.08 16.38 -7.42
N LEU A 662 -9.63 17.44 -6.71
CA LEU A 662 -8.40 18.14 -7.01
C LEU A 662 -7.17 17.29 -6.61
N ILE A 663 -7.21 16.65 -5.45
CA ILE A 663 -6.16 15.71 -5.03
C ILE A 663 -6.11 14.53 -6.01
N ALA A 664 -7.23 13.96 -6.37
CA ALA A 664 -7.32 12.86 -7.34
C ALA A 664 -6.70 13.23 -8.70
N ALA A 665 -6.95 14.44 -9.17
CA ALA A 665 -6.40 14.94 -10.44
C ALA A 665 -4.86 15.05 -10.46
N THR A 666 -4.19 15.00 -9.30
CA THR A 666 -2.73 14.98 -9.22
C THR A 666 -2.14 13.61 -9.53
N ASN A 667 -2.93 12.53 -9.41
CA ASN A 667 -2.46 11.17 -9.68
C ASN A 667 -2.62 10.83 -11.17
N PRO A 668 -1.54 10.51 -11.89
CA PRO A 668 -1.62 10.25 -13.34
C PRO A 668 -2.47 9.03 -13.72
N ALA A 669 -2.64 8.06 -12.81
CA ALA A 669 -3.42 6.86 -13.04
C ALA A 669 -4.90 6.99 -12.65
N ALA A 670 -5.28 8.06 -11.92
CA ALA A 670 -6.66 8.27 -11.49
C ALA A 670 -7.47 9.04 -12.54
N LEU A 671 -8.59 8.49 -12.96
CA LEU A 671 -9.56 9.14 -13.84
C LEU A 671 -10.75 9.60 -12.99
N SER A 672 -10.81 10.91 -12.71
CA SER A 672 -11.75 11.48 -11.73
C SER A 672 -13.03 11.97 -12.42
N TYR A 673 -14.18 11.48 -11.97
CA TYR A 673 -15.50 11.84 -12.49
C TYR A 673 -16.43 12.28 -11.36
N ASP A 674 -17.25 13.29 -11.64
CA ASP A 674 -18.27 13.86 -10.74
C ASP A 674 -19.66 13.86 -11.41
N PRO A 675 -20.28 12.67 -11.58
CA PRO A 675 -21.53 12.52 -12.29
C PRO A 675 -22.72 13.10 -11.52
N ALA A 676 -23.65 13.75 -12.26
CA ALA A 676 -24.90 14.28 -11.74
C ALA A 676 -26.04 13.26 -11.79
N PHE A 677 -26.02 12.35 -12.78
CA PHE A 677 -27.17 11.51 -13.12
C PHE A 677 -26.81 10.01 -13.13
N ALA A 678 -27.83 9.17 -12.88
CA ALA A 678 -27.67 7.72 -12.85
C ALA A 678 -27.13 7.14 -14.17
N TYR A 679 -27.54 7.67 -15.32
CA TYR A 679 -27.02 7.22 -16.62
C TYR A 679 -25.56 7.62 -16.84
N GLU A 680 -25.13 8.77 -16.32
CA GLU A 680 -23.70 9.16 -16.36
C GLU A 680 -22.85 8.17 -15.58
N VAL A 681 -23.27 7.79 -14.36
CA VAL A 681 -22.63 6.74 -13.57
C VAL A 681 -22.55 5.45 -14.40
N GLY A 682 -23.63 5.05 -15.06
CA GLY A 682 -23.68 3.85 -15.90
C GLY A 682 -22.70 3.89 -17.06
N VAL A 683 -22.65 5.00 -17.81
CA VAL A 683 -21.74 5.19 -18.95
C VAL A 683 -20.27 5.18 -18.50
N ILE A 684 -19.94 5.87 -17.41
CA ILE A 684 -18.58 5.92 -16.87
C ILE A 684 -18.13 4.54 -16.40
N VAL A 685 -18.96 3.81 -15.68
CA VAL A 685 -18.63 2.44 -15.22
C VAL A 685 -18.46 1.50 -16.41
N ARG A 686 -19.33 1.57 -17.42
CA ARG A 686 -19.20 0.75 -18.64
C ARG A 686 -17.90 1.03 -19.39
N GLU A 687 -17.54 2.30 -19.57
CA GLU A 687 -16.28 2.69 -20.20
C GLU A 687 -15.08 2.24 -19.37
N GLY A 688 -15.14 2.37 -18.05
CA GLY A 688 -14.11 1.89 -17.13
C GLY A 688 -13.87 0.38 -17.26
N LEU A 689 -14.93 -0.41 -17.31
CA LEU A 689 -14.86 -1.86 -17.53
C LEU A 689 -14.24 -2.19 -18.89
N ARG A 690 -14.70 -1.51 -19.95
CA ARG A 690 -14.16 -1.68 -21.31
C ARG A 690 -12.66 -1.34 -21.36
N ARG A 691 -12.25 -0.22 -20.77
CA ARG A 691 -10.87 0.26 -20.79
C ARG A 691 -9.94 -0.62 -19.98
N MET A 692 -10.30 -0.96 -18.74
CA MET A 692 -9.43 -1.70 -17.82
C MET A 692 -9.38 -3.20 -18.07
N TYR A 693 -10.50 -3.79 -18.51
CA TYR A 693 -10.69 -5.25 -18.56
C TYR A 693 -11.07 -5.76 -19.97
N GLY A 694 -11.42 -4.89 -20.89
CA GLY A 694 -11.74 -5.26 -22.27
C GLY A 694 -10.49 -5.71 -23.06
N PRO A 695 -10.68 -6.16 -24.32
CA PRO A 695 -9.59 -6.40 -25.23
C PRO A 695 -8.79 -5.11 -25.49
N ASP A 696 -7.61 -5.24 -26.08
CA ASP A 696 -6.73 -4.10 -26.37
C ASP A 696 -7.51 -2.93 -27.02
N THR A 697 -7.59 -1.83 -26.28
CA THR A 697 -8.33 -0.63 -26.69
C THR A 697 -7.44 0.45 -27.29
N GLY A 698 -6.13 0.20 -27.39
CA GLY A 698 -5.13 1.20 -27.77
C GLY A 698 -4.92 2.30 -26.72
N GLN A 699 -5.52 2.16 -25.52
CA GLN A 699 -5.38 3.06 -24.40
C GLN A 699 -4.63 2.36 -23.25
N ASP A 700 -4.01 3.15 -22.35
CA ASP A 700 -3.44 2.57 -21.13
C ASP A 700 -4.57 1.96 -20.27
N GLN A 701 -4.51 0.63 -20.07
CA GLN A 701 -5.45 -0.11 -19.25
C GLN A 701 -5.15 0.00 -17.74
N ASN A 702 -3.95 0.44 -17.38
CA ASN A 702 -3.46 0.47 -16.01
C ASN A 702 -3.81 1.80 -15.35
N VAL A 703 -5.10 2.04 -15.23
CA VAL A 703 -5.74 3.18 -14.61
C VAL A 703 -6.80 2.71 -13.64
N PHE A 704 -7.22 3.58 -12.73
CA PHE A 704 -8.39 3.36 -11.89
C PHE A 704 -9.32 4.58 -11.95
N TYR A 705 -10.61 4.33 -11.80
CA TYR A 705 -11.62 5.38 -11.86
C TYR A 705 -11.94 5.87 -10.45
N TYR A 706 -11.97 7.19 -10.26
CA TYR A 706 -12.50 7.82 -9.07
C TYR A 706 -13.85 8.49 -9.41
N LEU A 707 -14.91 8.03 -8.76
CA LEU A 707 -16.27 8.56 -8.92
C LEU A 707 -16.73 9.18 -7.62
N THR A 708 -17.34 10.35 -7.68
CA THR A 708 -18.08 10.93 -6.56
C THR A 708 -19.56 10.63 -6.69
N VAL A 709 -20.19 10.24 -5.59
CA VAL A 709 -21.64 9.99 -5.53
C VAL A 709 -22.26 10.64 -4.30
N TYR A 710 -23.50 11.05 -4.42
CA TYR A 710 -24.19 11.91 -3.47
C TYR A 710 -25.37 11.23 -2.82
N ASN A 711 -25.69 11.61 -1.57
CA ASN A 711 -26.83 11.06 -0.82
C ASN A 711 -28.10 11.88 -0.98
N GLU A 712 -28.05 13.04 -1.64
CA GLU A 712 -29.24 13.84 -1.90
C GLU A 712 -30.10 13.19 -3.00
N PRO A 713 -31.36 12.81 -2.70
CA PRO A 713 -32.24 12.29 -3.72
C PRO A 713 -32.66 13.40 -4.69
N MET A 714 -32.43 13.20 -5.97
CA MET A 714 -32.73 14.13 -7.03
C MET A 714 -33.51 13.45 -8.17
N PRO A 715 -34.31 14.17 -8.95
CA PRO A 715 -34.93 13.63 -10.16
C PRO A 715 -33.86 13.11 -11.13
N GLN A 716 -34.02 11.87 -11.58
CA GLN A 716 -33.11 11.28 -12.56
C GLN A 716 -33.75 11.25 -13.93
N PRO A 717 -33.33 12.11 -14.87
CA PRO A 717 -33.90 12.15 -16.23
C PRO A 717 -33.46 10.91 -17.02
N ALA A 718 -34.19 10.63 -18.10
CA ALA A 718 -33.73 9.67 -19.09
C ALA A 718 -32.48 10.21 -19.81
N MET A 719 -31.60 9.31 -20.22
CA MET A 719 -30.39 9.68 -20.96
C MET A 719 -30.73 10.33 -22.30
N PRO A 720 -30.24 11.53 -22.59
CA PRO A 720 -30.38 12.11 -23.92
C PRO A 720 -29.64 11.28 -24.98
N PRO A 721 -30.09 11.21 -26.22
CA PRO A 721 -29.43 10.45 -27.25
C PRO A 721 -28.09 11.10 -27.65
N GLY A 722 -27.03 10.27 -27.82
CA GLY A 722 -25.73 10.69 -28.36
C GLY A 722 -24.85 11.47 -27.40
N VAL A 723 -25.08 11.39 -26.08
CA VAL A 723 -24.27 12.09 -25.07
C VAL A 723 -23.11 11.28 -24.52
N GLU A 724 -23.02 9.99 -24.86
CA GLU A 724 -22.07 9.04 -24.26
C GLU A 724 -20.61 9.50 -24.42
N GLU A 725 -20.21 9.96 -25.62
CA GLU A 725 -18.86 10.47 -25.85
C GLU A 725 -18.57 11.69 -24.98
N GLY A 726 -19.52 12.61 -24.85
CA GLY A 726 -19.37 13.81 -24.03
C GLY A 726 -19.27 13.47 -22.53
N ILE A 727 -20.03 12.47 -22.06
CA ILE A 727 -19.94 11.98 -20.68
C ILE A 727 -18.54 11.44 -20.40
N VAL A 728 -18.00 10.61 -21.28
CA VAL A 728 -16.67 10.00 -21.11
C VAL A 728 -15.56 11.06 -21.22
N ARG A 729 -15.70 12.03 -22.13
CA ARG A 729 -14.72 13.11 -22.32
C ARG A 729 -14.83 14.24 -21.28
N GLY A 730 -15.84 14.21 -20.44
CA GLY A 730 -15.99 15.11 -19.30
C GLY A 730 -16.92 16.30 -19.48
N LEU A 731 -17.50 16.56 -20.66
CA LEU A 731 -18.42 17.68 -20.89
C LEU A 731 -19.38 17.40 -22.04
N TYR A 732 -20.69 17.61 -21.81
CA TYR A 732 -21.71 17.60 -22.83
C TYR A 732 -22.82 18.61 -22.51
N ARG A 733 -23.55 19.10 -23.56
CA ARG A 733 -24.69 19.99 -23.37
C ARG A 733 -25.91 19.18 -22.97
N PHE A 734 -26.37 19.40 -21.74
CA PHE A 734 -27.54 18.70 -21.18
C PHE A 734 -28.86 19.31 -21.63
N ARG A 735 -28.96 20.66 -21.59
CA ARG A 735 -30.18 21.37 -21.93
C ARG A 735 -29.88 22.70 -22.61
N GLU A 736 -30.52 22.97 -23.73
CA GLU A 736 -30.47 24.25 -24.40
C GLU A 736 -31.41 25.27 -23.74
N ALA A 737 -31.17 26.55 -23.99
CA ALA A 737 -32.07 27.62 -23.62
C ALA A 737 -33.36 27.55 -24.47
N ASP A 738 -34.51 27.54 -23.81
CA ASP A 738 -35.78 27.68 -24.52
C ASP A 738 -36.02 29.15 -24.84
N LEU A 739 -35.54 29.58 -26.01
CA LEU A 739 -35.67 30.96 -26.45
C LEU A 739 -37.11 31.33 -26.80
N ALA A 740 -37.99 30.39 -27.15
CA ALA A 740 -39.38 30.60 -27.46
C ALA A 740 -40.24 30.95 -26.23
N ALA A 741 -39.79 30.50 -25.06
CA ALA A 741 -40.44 30.77 -23.78
C ALA A 741 -40.04 32.15 -23.19
N LEU A 742 -39.07 32.88 -23.78
CA LEU A 742 -38.61 34.15 -23.24
C LEU A 742 -39.58 35.30 -23.57
N PRO A 743 -39.86 36.22 -22.61
CA PRO A 743 -40.70 37.37 -22.86
C PRO A 743 -40.04 38.33 -23.89
N LYS A 744 -40.59 38.47 -25.04
CA LYS A 744 -40.16 39.43 -26.10
C LYS A 744 -38.75 39.26 -26.62
N ALA A 745 -38.45 38.13 -27.18
CA ALA A 745 -37.14 37.90 -27.77
C ALA A 745 -37.19 38.03 -29.30
N ASP A 746 -36.58 39.09 -29.83
CA ASP A 746 -35.91 38.97 -31.11
C ASP A 746 -34.70 38.03 -30.86
N ALA A 747 -34.66 36.88 -31.49
CA ALA A 747 -33.68 35.85 -31.19
C ALA A 747 -32.21 36.30 -31.33
N THR A 748 -31.99 37.44 -31.96
CA THR A 748 -30.66 38.04 -32.21
C THR A 748 -30.17 38.97 -31.10
N ASP A 749 -31.02 39.40 -30.17
CA ASP A 749 -30.68 40.39 -29.15
C ASP A 749 -30.85 39.90 -27.69
N THR A 750 -31.15 38.61 -27.52
CA THR A 750 -31.33 38.01 -26.21
C THR A 750 -29.98 37.74 -25.56
N PRO A 751 -29.70 38.25 -24.33
CA PRO A 751 -28.45 37.95 -23.60
C PRO A 751 -28.35 36.45 -23.36
N ARG A 752 -27.17 35.89 -23.60
CA ARG A 752 -26.88 34.44 -23.48
C ARG A 752 -25.75 34.15 -22.51
N ILE A 753 -25.84 33.02 -21.81
CA ILE A 753 -24.80 32.51 -20.93
C ILE A 753 -24.72 30.98 -20.98
N GLN A 754 -23.54 30.44 -20.77
CA GLN A 754 -23.28 29.00 -20.64
C GLN A 754 -23.08 28.65 -19.17
N LEU A 755 -23.92 27.78 -18.62
CA LEU A 755 -23.85 27.30 -17.24
C LEU A 755 -23.25 25.87 -17.23
N LEU A 756 -22.04 25.73 -16.78
CA LEU A 756 -21.38 24.42 -16.61
C LEU A 756 -21.52 23.97 -15.14
N ALA A 757 -21.88 22.74 -14.91
CA ALA A 757 -21.95 22.22 -13.55
C ALA A 757 -21.61 20.72 -13.48
N SER A 758 -21.18 20.26 -12.31
CA SER A 758 -20.92 18.83 -12.02
C SER A 758 -21.70 18.38 -10.78
N GLY A 759 -21.89 17.08 -10.66
CA GLY A 759 -22.57 16.48 -9.49
C GLY A 759 -23.93 17.14 -9.22
N THR A 760 -24.25 17.35 -7.95
CA THR A 760 -25.54 17.95 -7.53
C THR A 760 -25.74 19.39 -8.04
N ALA A 761 -24.68 20.12 -8.36
CA ALA A 761 -24.77 21.50 -8.83
C ALA A 761 -25.48 21.61 -10.20
N VAL A 762 -25.57 20.53 -10.97
CA VAL A 762 -26.35 20.51 -12.22
C VAL A 762 -27.81 20.85 -11.95
N HIS A 763 -28.40 20.42 -10.85
CA HIS A 763 -29.76 20.73 -10.46
C HIS A 763 -29.92 22.21 -10.08
N TRP A 764 -28.90 22.81 -9.48
CA TRP A 764 -28.94 24.23 -9.10
C TRP A 764 -28.87 25.15 -10.32
N VAL A 765 -28.03 24.80 -11.30
CA VAL A 765 -27.96 25.57 -12.55
C VAL A 765 -29.21 25.37 -13.43
N LEU A 766 -29.92 24.23 -13.35
CA LEU A 766 -31.20 24.03 -14.01
C LEU A 766 -32.29 24.95 -13.43
N GLU A 767 -32.31 25.14 -12.12
CA GLU A 767 -33.22 26.11 -11.49
C GLU A 767 -32.80 27.56 -11.80
N ALA A 768 -31.47 27.82 -11.81
CA ALA A 768 -30.98 29.14 -12.23
C ALA A 768 -31.32 29.47 -13.70
N GLN A 769 -31.27 28.46 -14.60
CA GLN A 769 -31.72 28.60 -16.00
C GLN A 769 -33.17 29.06 -16.06
N ARG A 770 -34.06 28.43 -15.27
CA ARG A 770 -35.49 28.83 -15.21
C ARG A 770 -35.65 30.26 -14.69
N LEU A 771 -34.97 30.59 -13.58
CA LEU A 771 -35.05 31.96 -13.00
C LEU A 771 -34.47 33.03 -13.94
N LEU A 772 -33.35 32.74 -14.64
CA LEU A 772 -32.79 33.66 -15.63
C LEU A 772 -33.76 33.93 -16.79
N ALA A 773 -34.45 32.90 -17.24
CA ALA A 773 -35.44 33.02 -18.32
C ALA A 773 -36.69 33.81 -17.87
N GLU A 774 -37.34 33.39 -16.77
CA GLU A 774 -38.62 33.92 -16.31
C GLU A 774 -38.51 35.33 -15.74
N ASP A 775 -37.49 35.59 -14.92
CA ASP A 775 -37.35 36.85 -14.17
C ASP A 775 -36.53 37.91 -14.92
N TRP A 776 -35.59 37.50 -15.79
CA TRP A 776 -34.57 38.39 -16.35
C TRP A 776 -34.48 38.37 -17.89
N GLY A 777 -35.19 37.44 -18.55
CA GLY A 777 -35.18 37.34 -20.01
C GLY A 777 -33.80 36.92 -20.58
N VAL A 778 -33.02 36.17 -19.84
CA VAL A 778 -31.68 35.68 -20.22
C VAL A 778 -31.76 34.24 -20.63
N GLY A 779 -31.24 33.90 -21.81
CA GLY A 779 -31.14 32.52 -22.27
C GLY A 779 -29.86 31.84 -21.74
N ALA A 780 -30.02 30.76 -20.98
CA ALA A 780 -28.88 29.99 -20.46
C ALA A 780 -28.88 28.56 -21.02
N ASP A 781 -27.76 28.09 -21.57
CA ASP A 781 -27.55 26.66 -21.87
C ASP A 781 -26.93 25.99 -20.67
N VAL A 782 -27.37 24.77 -20.33
CA VAL A 782 -26.84 23.98 -19.22
C VAL A 782 -26.02 22.83 -19.74
N TRP A 783 -24.80 22.71 -19.21
CA TRP A 783 -23.82 21.67 -19.52
C TRP A 783 -23.53 20.83 -18.30
N SER A 784 -23.50 19.51 -18.46
CA SER A 784 -22.97 18.62 -17.43
C SER A 784 -21.48 18.42 -17.66
N ALA A 785 -20.68 18.84 -16.68
CA ALA A 785 -19.24 18.64 -16.65
C ALA A 785 -18.95 17.39 -15.79
N THR A 786 -19.00 16.25 -16.39
CA THR A 786 -18.81 14.97 -15.69
C THR A 786 -17.39 14.74 -15.20
N SER A 787 -16.39 15.45 -15.76
CA SER A 787 -15.00 15.35 -15.34
C SER A 787 -14.18 16.60 -15.67
N TRP A 788 -13.89 17.40 -14.68
CA TRP A 788 -12.94 18.51 -14.80
C TRP A 788 -11.51 18.03 -15.03
N GLY A 789 -11.14 16.90 -14.41
CA GLY A 789 -9.81 16.29 -14.53
C GLY A 789 -9.52 15.79 -15.95
N GLU A 790 -10.46 15.08 -16.58
CA GLU A 790 -10.27 14.53 -17.93
C GLU A 790 -10.28 15.66 -18.99
N LEU A 791 -11.09 16.68 -18.81
CA LEU A 791 -11.06 17.89 -19.66
C LEU A 791 -9.68 18.56 -19.62
N ARG A 792 -9.10 18.70 -18.43
CA ARG A 792 -7.75 19.23 -18.26
C ARG A 792 -6.70 18.32 -18.88
N ARG A 793 -6.81 16.99 -18.69
CA ARG A 793 -5.87 16.01 -19.23
C ARG A 793 -5.83 16.05 -20.77
N ASP A 794 -7.02 16.00 -21.41
CA ASP A 794 -7.15 16.13 -22.86
C ASP A 794 -6.52 17.45 -23.37
N ALA A 795 -6.74 18.55 -22.65
CA ALA A 795 -6.22 19.85 -23.03
C ALA A 795 -4.68 19.90 -22.93
N LEU A 796 -4.09 19.37 -21.87
CA LEU A 796 -2.63 19.27 -21.73
C LEU A 796 -2.01 18.36 -22.79
N ASP A 797 -2.69 17.28 -23.20
CA ASP A 797 -2.25 16.42 -24.29
C ASP A 797 -2.28 17.16 -25.63
N CYS A 798 -3.27 18.02 -25.84
CA CYS A 798 -3.34 18.90 -27.03
C CYS A 798 -2.21 19.93 -27.00
N ASP A 799 -1.92 20.57 -25.87
CA ASP A 799 -0.80 21.51 -25.72
C ASP A 799 0.55 20.82 -26.02
N ALA A 800 0.74 19.60 -25.48
CA ALA A 800 1.93 18.81 -25.76
C ALA A 800 2.05 18.40 -27.25
N ALA A 801 0.92 18.12 -27.91
CA ALA A 801 0.85 17.86 -29.34
C ALA A 801 1.23 19.11 -30.16
N ALA A 802 0.74 20.30 -29.76
CA ALA A 802 1.09 21.56 -30.41
C ALA A 802 2.60 21.87 -30.34
N LEU A 803 3.28 21.53 -29.23
CA LEU A 803 4.73 21.66 -29.13
C LEU A 803 5.51 20.75 -30.11
N ARG A 804 4.87 19.71 -30.64
CA ARG A 804 5.41 18.84 -31.69
C ARG A 804 4.96 19.23 -33.10
N GLY A 805 4.19 20.33 -33.23
CA GLY A 805 3.65 20.81 -34.51
C GLY A 805 2.37 20.09 -34.96
N GLU A 806 1.68 19.39 -34.08
CA GLU A 806 0.41 18.73 -34.35
C GLU A 806 -0.75 19.68 -34.01
N ASP A 807 -1.72 19.84 -34.91
CA ASP A 807 -2.91 20.67 -34.68
C ASP A 807 -4.04 19.83 -34.05
N ARG A 808 -4.15 19.90 -32.73
CA ARG A 808 -5.20 19.23 -31.97
C ARG A 808 -5.91 20.25 -31.06
N THR A 809 -7.24 20.28 -31.14
CA THR A 809 -8.06 21.19 -30.31
C THR A 809 -8.65 20.45 -29.11
N PRO A 810 -8.51 20.99 -27.87
CA PRO A 810 -9.07 20.39 -26.68
C PRO A 810 -10.60 20.16 -26.77
N TRP A 811 -11.07 19.10 -26.12
CA TRP A 811 -12.51 18.79 -26.12
C TRP A 811 -13.35 19.93 -25.56
N VAL A 812 -12.94 20.55 -24.45
CA VAL A 812 -13.66 21.68 -23.84
C VAL A 812 -13.78 22.85 -24.83
N THR A 813 -12.71 23.17 -25.56
CA THR A 813 -12.70 24.22 -26.57
C THR A 813 -13.65 23.89 -27.72
N ARG A 814 -13.63 22.65 -28.23
CA ARG A 814 -14.53 22.18 -29.32
C ARG A 814 -15.99 22.16 -28.89
N ALA A 815 -16.27 21.65 -27.68
CA ALA A 815 -17.64 21.55 -27.17
C ALA A 815 -18.29 22.94 -27.02
N LEU A 816 -17.54 23.93 -26.56
CA LEU A 816 -17.99 25.29 -26.34
C LEU A 816 -17.83 26.21 -27.57
N ALA A 817 -17.24 25.73 -28.66
CA ALA A 817 -17.01 26.53 -29.85
C ALA A 817 -18.35 27.04 -30.41
N GLY A 818 -18.46 28.36 -30.60
CA GLY A 818 -19.66 29.00 -31.09
C GLY A 818 -20.83 29.10 -30.10
N ALA A 819 -20.67 28.59 -28.88
CA ALA A 819 -21.67 28.80 -27.82
C ALA A 819 -21.75 30.29 -27.44
N PRO A 820 -22.93 30.90 -27.44
CA PRO A 820 -23.06 32.35 -27.25
C PRO A 820 -22.91 32.75 -25.77
N GLY A 821 -22.29 33.90 -25.55
CA GLY A 821 -22.15 34.49 -24.22
C GLY A 821 -21.01 33.96 -23.40
N PRO A 822 -20.85 34.42 -22.16
CA PRO A 822 -19.80 33.99 -21.26
C PRO A 822 -20.11 32.61 -20.62
N VAL A 823 -19.14 32.03 -19.95
CA VAL A 823 -19.22 30.74 -19.21
C VAL A 823 -19.19 31.00 -17.71
N LEU A 824 -20.16 30.45 -16.98
CA LEU A 824 -20.17 30.37 -15.53
C LEU A 824 -20.17 28.89 -15.10
N ALA A 825 -19.11 28.45 -14.45
CA ALA A 825 -19.01 27.09 -13.88
C ALA A 825 -19.45 27.08 -12.42
N VAL A 826 -20.15 26.03 -12.01
CA VAL A 826 -20.69 25.87 -10.66
C VAL A 826 -20.41 24.45 -10.15
N SER A 827 -19.90 24.31 -8.93
CA SER A 827 -19.71 23.00 -8.31
C SER A 827 -19.90 23.05 -6.81
N ASP A 828 -20.16 21.87 -6.20
CA ASP A 828 -20.17 21.70 -4.73
C ASP A 828 -18.76 21.50 -4.15
N TRP A 829 -17.76 21.74 -4.97
CA TRP A 829 -16.34 21.71 -4.65
C TRP A 829 -15.76 23.12 -4.58
N MET A 830 -14.55 23.24 -4.05
CA MET A 830 -13.81 24.50 -4.11
C MET A 830 -13.63 24.95 -5.58
N ARG A 831 -13.57 26.27 -5.80
CA ARG A 831 -13.51 26.85 -7.15
C ARG A 831 -12.33 26.37 -7.98
N GLN A 832 -11.21 26.00 -7.33
CA GLN A 832 -10.07 25.41 -8.04
C GLN A 832 -10.40 24.12 -8.81
N VAL A 833 -11.49 23.42 -8.47
CA VAL A 833 -11.89 22.22 -9.21
C VAL A 833 -12.41 22.58 -10.60
N PRO A 834 -13.41 23.45 -10.80
CA PRO A 834 -13.82 23.88 -12.13
C PRO A 834 -12.80 24.81 -12.80
N ASP A 835 -11.98 25.55 -12.05
CA ASP A 835 -10.98 26.48 -12.61
C ASP A 835 -9.85 25.76 -13.38
N GLN A 836 -9.70 24.44 -13.21
CA GLN A 836 -8.70 23.62 -13.91
C GLN A 836 -8.75 23.74 -15.44
N ILE A 837 -9.91 24.11 -16.02
CA ILE A 837 -10.11 24.19 -17.47
C ILE A 837 -10.12 25.63 -18.01
N SER A 838 -10.06 26.63 -17.17
CA SER A 838 -10.34 28.03 -17.50
C SER A 838 -9.52 28.56 -18.67
N GLN A 839 -8.26 28.17 -18.83
CA GLN A 839 -7.37 28.64 -19.90
C GLN A 839 -7.72 28.12 -21.30
N TRP A 840 -8.50 27.02 -21.40
CA TRP A 840 -8.89 26.42 -22.70
C TRP A 840 -10.35 26.69 -23.09
N VAL A 841 -11.11 27.42 -22.23
CA VAL A 841 -12.45 27.87 -22.53
C VAL A 841 -12.36 29.06 -23.45
N PRO A 842 -13.02 29.03 -24.65
CA PRO A 842 -12.86 30.10 -25.63
C PRO A 842 -13.61 31.41 -25.27
N GLN A 843 -14.54 31.34 -24.31
CA GLN A 843 -15.33 32.49 -23.84
C GLN A 843 -14.73 33.04 -22.52
N GLU A 844 -15.22 34.23 -22.10
CA GLU A 844 -14.95 34.74 -20.75
C GLU A 844 -15.48 33.74 -19.71
N TYR A 845 -14.64 33.36 -18.80
CA TYR A 845 -14.88 32.29 -17.81
C TYR A 845 -14.93 32.85 -16.39
N SER A 846 -15.84 32.36 -15.59
CA SER A 846 -15.88 32.53 -14.14
C SER A 846 -16.44 31.27 -13.45
N SER A 847 -16.22 31.15 -12.16
CA SER A 847 -16.66 30.00 -11.38
C SER A 847 -17.27 30.38 -10.04
N LEU A 848 -18.18 29.53 -9.55
CA LEU A 848 -18.68 29.50 -8.18
C LEU A 848 -18.36 28.14 -7.57
N GLY A 849 -18.02 28.13 -6.28
CA GLY A 849 -17.69 26.93 -5.54
C GLY A 849 -17.66 27.17 -4.04
N THR A 850 -17.38 26.13 -3.28
CA THR A 850 -17.48 26.12 -1.82
C THR A 850 -16.10 26.26 -1.17
N ASP A 851 -15.48 27.43 -1.32
CA ASP A 851 -14.16 27.73 -0.76
C ASP A 851 -14.19 27.83 0.79
N GLY A 852 -13.05 27.60 1.42
CA GLY A 852 -12.90 27.66 2.88
C GLY A 852 -13.21 26.35 3.58
N PHE A 853 -13.50 26.40 4.88
CA PHE A 853 -13.95 25.24 5.65
C PHE A 853 -15.43 24.94 5.39
N GLY A 854 -15.84 23.67 5.53
CA GLY A 854 -17.24 23.30 5.55
C GLY A 854 -17.97 23.82 6.79
N LEU A 855 -19.28 23.68 6.80
CA LEU A 855 -20.12 23.99 7.94
C LEU A 855 -21.28 22.97 8.05
N SER A 856 -21.77 22.80 9.27
CA SER A 856 -22.92 21.93 9.54
C SER A 856 -24.19 22.78 9.50
N ASP A 857 -25.03 22.60 8.49
CA ASP A 857 -26.32 23.26 8.37
C ASP A 857 -27.27 22.44 7.46
N THR A 858 -28.45 22.98 7.18
CA THR A 858 -29.29 22.45 6.11
C THR A 858 -28.64 22.74 4.74
N ARG A 859 -28.99 21.94 3.73
CA ARG A 859 -28.47 22.13 2.36
C ARG A 859 -28.74 23.54 1.83
N GLU A 860 -29.93 24.05 2.07
CA GLU A 860 -30.35 25.36 1.62
C GLU A 860 -29.51 26.49 2.23
N ASN A 861 -29.30 26.43 3.56
CA ASN A 861 -28.49 27.43 4.26
C ASN A 861 -27.01 27.32 3.86
N ALA A 862 -26.46 26.11 3.75
CA ALA A 862 -25.10 25.90 3.32
C ALA A 862 -24.86 26.43 1.89
N ARG A 863 -25.75 26.14 0.93
CA ARG A 863 -25.67 26.66 -0.45
C ARG A 863 -25.76 28.17 -0.50
N ARG A 864 -26.64 28.75 0.30
CA ARG A 864 -26.79 30.21 0.43
C ARG A 864 -25.50 30.82 1.01
N HIS A 865 -24.95 30.22 2.06
CA HIS A 865 -23.70 30.68 2.69
C HIS A 865 -22.53 30.72 1.70
N PHE A 866 -22.36 29.66 0.91
CA PHE A 866 -21.29 29.56 -0.08
C PHE A 866 -21.60 30.29 -1.39
N GLY A 867 -22.81 30.83 -1.55
CA GLY A 867 -23.23 31.55 -2.76
C GLY A 867 -23.32 30.66 -4.01
N VAL A 868 -23.71 29.40 -3.82
CA VAL A 868 -23.85 28.41 -4.92
C VAL A 868 -25.32 27.97 -5.15
N ASP A 869 -26.26 28.53 -4.42
CA ASP A 869 -27.69 28.32 -4.67
C ASP A 869 -28.18 29.00 -5.99
N ALA A 870 -29.31 28.58 -6.51
CA ALA A 870 -29.81 29.09 -7.77
C ALA A 870 -29.94 30.63 -7.82
N PRO A 871 -30.46 31.32 -6.79
CA PRO A 871 -30.45 32.79 -6.75
C PRO A 871 -29.05 33.41 -6.85
N SER A 872 -28.07 32.88 -6.14
CA SER A 872 -26.68 33.37 -6.20
C SER A 872 -26.07 33.16 -7.58
N ILE A 873 -26.34 32.00 -8.21
CA ILE A 873 -25.94 31.71 -9.60
C ILE A 873 -26.56 32.76 -10.57
N VAL A 874 -27.82 33.09 -10.42
CA VAL A 874 -28.48 34.10 -11.23
C VAL A 874 -27.79 35.45 -11.11
N VAL A 875 -27.51 35.90 -9.87
CA VAL A 875 -26.86 37.21 -9.65
C VAL A 875 -25.44 37.20 -10.23
N ALA A 876 -24.69 36.09 -10.08
CA ALA A 876 -23.35 35.96 -10.67
C ALA A 876 -23.36 35.97 -12.19
N ALA A 877 -24.35 35.30 -12.82
CA ALA A 877 -24.56 35.30 -14.26
C ALA A 877 -24.88 36.70 -14.79
N LEU A 878 -25.79 37.39 -14.14
CA LEU A 878 -26.14 38.79 -14.51
C LEU A 878 -24.94 39.72 -14.29
N ALA A 879 -24.13 39.55 -13.25
CA ALA A 879 -22.94 40.33 -13.02
C ALA A 879 -21.88 40.13 -14.13
N GLN A 880 -21.76 38.93 -14.65
CA GLN A 880 -20.87 38.64 -15.76
C GLN A 880 -21.35 39.25 -17.06
N LEU A 881 -22.65 39.14 -17.38
CA LEU A 881 -23.28 39.76 -18.51
C LEU A 881 -23.21 41.30 -18.43
N ALA A 882 -23.35 41.87 -17.23
CA ALA A 882 -23.24 43.35 -17.03
C ALA A 882 -21.82 43.88 -17.25
N ARG A 883 -20.76 43.08 -16.94
CA ARG A 883 -19.36 43.44 -17.26
C ARG A 883 -19.16 43.54 -18.77
N ARG A 884 -19.81 42.70 -19.53
CA ARG A 884 -19.78 42.68 -21.00
C ARG A 884 -20.65 43.79 -21.63
N GLY A 885 -21.57 44.35 -20.86
CA GLY A 885 -22.58 45.31 -21.40
C GLY A 885 -23.82 44.66 -21.99
N ASP A 886 -23.98 43.33 -21.89
CA ASP A 886 -25.12 42.55 -22.41
C ASP A 886 -26.39 42.81 -21.58
N VAL A 887 -26.25 43.21 -20.31
CA VAL A 887 -27.30 43.69 -19.43
C VAL A 887 -26.84 44.92 -18.64
N LYS A 888 -27.80 45.71 -18.10
CA LYS A 888 -27.46 46.90 -17.31
C LYS A 888 -26.94 46.50 -15.92
N ARG A 889 -25.98 47.26 -15.35
CA ARG A 889 -25.52 47.08 -13.97
C ARG A 889 -26.63 47.16 -12.93
N GLU A 890 -27.65 47.96 -13.19
CA GLU A 890 -28.85 48.05 -12.35
C GLU A 890 -29.59 46.73 -12.22
N THR A 891 -29.60 45.88 -13.27
CA THR A 891 -30.21 44.55 -13.27
C THR A 891 -29.60 43.67 -12.21
N VAL A 892 -28.29 43.75 -12.01
CA VAL A 892 -27.57 42.97 -10.97
C VAL A 892 -28.03 43.35 -9.57
N ARG A 893 -28.16 44.69 -9.31
CA ARG A 893 -28.62 45.19 -8.01
C ARG A 893 -30.05 44.75 -7.74
N LEU A 894 -30.92 44.89 -8.72
CA LEU A 894 -32.34 44.47 -8.63
C LEU A 894 -32.46 42.95 -8.38
N ALA A 895 -31.62 42.16 -9.01
CA ALA A 895 -31.59 40.69 -8.75
C ALA A 895 -31.12 40.37 -7.32
N ALA A 896 -30.08 41.02 -6.86
CA ALA A 896 -29.60 40.85 -5.50
C ALA A 896 -30.65 41.21 -4.46
N GLU A 897 -31.36 42.33 -4.66
CA GLU A 897 -32.49 42.77 -3.81
C GLU A 897 -33.64 41.77 -3.85
N ARG A 898 -34.04 41.33 -5.06
CA ARG A 898 -35.16 40.37 -5.26
C ARG A 898 -34.92 39.03 -4.50
N TYR A 899 -33.70 38.56 -4.50
CA TYR A 899 -33.36 37.29 -3.89
C TYR A 899 -32.77 37.39 -2.47
N GLY A 900 -32.73 38.62 -1.88
CA GLY A 900 -32.20 38.81 -0.53
C GLY A 900 -30.72 38.51 -0.38
N LEU A 901 -29.93 38.90 -1.39
CA LEU A 901 -28.47 38.77 -1.42
C LEU A 901 -27.73 40.10 -1.27
N SER A 902 -28.43 41.18 -0.96
CA SER A 902 -27.89 42.53 -0.77
C SER A 902 -27.40 42.76 0.65
#